data_1aa225e011a40fc06392d153fb22ae6a
#
_entry.id   1aa225e011a40fc06392d153fb22ae6a
#
_cell.length_a   1.000
_cell.length_b   1.000
_cell.length_c   1.000
_cell.angle_alpha   90.00
_cell.angle_beta   90.00
_cell.angle_gamma   90.00
#
_symmetry.space_group_name_H-M   'P 1'
#
loop_
_entity.id
_entity.type
_entity.pdbx_description
1 polymer ?
#
loop_
_entity_poly.entity_id
_entity_poly.type
_entity_poly.pdbx_seq_one_letter_code
_entity_poly.pdbx_strand_id
1 'polypeptide(L)'
;MRHFPVLPAPARPAFLRWAGLALGLAAFLAGARGADLAGARERLLGGGYTEVIREAQAELREGAGNTEWSLLLIRALLTTGRVVEADAALQEALGRDARSLRLRWLGRDVAFANGRPEEAQARLEEVRQAVRNSPWMYRSPPDLVVFGRAALLLGADPKEVLEKVYATAQKADPRLRDVYLARGELALEKHDYALAARAFEEGLKQLPDDADLHAGRARAYAESDRKVAQAALASALERNPRHVPALLQTVDNYLSAEAYAEAEKGIAAVLDIHPGHPEAWAYRAVLAHLRHDPVAEQLARAKALAAWPGNPRVDSLIGEELSAKYRFAEGAAYQRKALASDAEYLPAKARLASDLLRLGEHAEGWALAQAVHERDQYDVEAFNLVTLRETMDKYATLANEDFVVRMAAPEVAVYGPRVVALLRRAHDTLAAKYGAELQRPTHIEIFADPRDFAVRTFGLPDVAGFLGVCFGRVVTANSPASSTSPTNWEAVLWHEFCHVVTLQLTRNRMPRWLSEGISVYEERQANPAWGQRINPSYREMILGEDLVPVGRLSAAFLAPKSPRHLQFAYLQSSLVVEYLVARHGLDALRAILRDLREGVEINAALARHTVPLEQLEPAFAVYAREQAERLAPGLGWERPEAAVFLEEGATEFAAWERRQPDNYWVLRAKGQRLAAAQDWAGAVVPLRRLVELYPHQKGEDAAHRPLAAALRSLGDPAGEREALRRWAATDDEAVEAYQRLMELAAADGAWPEVRENAERSLAVNPLVPGPYRQLARAAAAMGDDSAAVVAWRTLLQLDVPERAEIHHEVARVLLRRGDRADARRHVLLALEETPRFRAALSLLRELGPAPAGGLAP
;
A
#
# COMPACT_ATOMS: atom_id res chain seq x y z
N MET A 1 -21.35 5.88 -40.76
CA MET A 1 -22.31 5.47 -41.80
C MET A 1 -21.97 4.05 -42.26
N ARG A 2 -22.78 3.06 -41.87
CA ARG A 2 -23.15 1.89 -42.69
C ARG A 2 -24.16 1.08 -41.90
N HIS A 3 -25.27 0.87 -42.58
CA HIS A 3 -26.56 0.36 -42.16
C HIS A 3 -26.54 -1.06 -41.58
N PHE A 4 -27.36 -1.30 -40.55
CA PHE A 4 -27.94 -2.59 -40.23
C PHE A 4 -29.31 -2.75 -40.90
N PRO A 5 -29.62 -3.92 -41.46
CA PRO A 5 -30.93 -4.19 -41.99
C PRO A 5 -31.90 -4.71 -40.91
N VAL A 6 -33.12 -4.15 -40.99
CA VAL A 6 -34.30 -4.54 -40.22
C VAL A 6 -34.84 -5.86 -40.80
N LEU A 7 -35.15 -6.83 -39.98
CA LEU A 7 -35.91 -8.03 -40.31
C LEU A 7 -37.35 -7.92 -39.81
N PRO A 8 -38.35 -8.36 -40.60
CA PRO A 8 -39.77 -8.13 -40.28
C PRO A 8 -40.33 -9.20 -39.33
N ALA A 9 -41.38 -8.79 -38.59
CA ALA A 9 -42.15 -9.62 -37.68
C ALA A 9 -43.02 -10.64 -38.47
N PRO A 10 -43.21 -11.87 -37.94
CA PRO A 10 -44.17 -12.80 -38.50
C PRO A 10 -45.57 -12.63 -37.92
N ALA A 11 -46.54 -12.79 -38.81
CA ALA A 11 -47.97 -12.67 -38.62
C ALA A 11 -48.55 -13.71 -37.64
N ARG A 12 -49.61 -13.33 -36.95
CA ARG A 12 -50.54 -14.22 -36.17
C ARG A 12 -51.38 -15.06 -37.11
N PRO A 13 -51.63 -16.34 -36.73
CA PRO A 13 -52.92 -16.97 -37.10
C PRO A 13 -53.83 -17.16 -35.90
N ALA A 14 -55.06 -16.77 -36.07
CA ALA A 14 -56.16 -17.04 -35.18
C ALA A 14 -56.57 -18.53 -35.23
N PHE A 15 -56.68 -19.14 -34.02
CA PHE A 15 -57.57 -20.31 -33.84
C PHE A 15 -58.27 -20.18 -32.48
N LEU A 16 -59.53 -19.78 -32.62
CA LEU A 16 -60.54 -19.96 -31.57
C LEU A 16 -61.12 -21.39 -31.63
N ARG A 17 -61.50 -21.85 -30.46
CA ARG A 17 -62.27 -23.05 -30.12
C ARG A 17 -61.46 -24.30 -29.74
N TRP A 18 -61.23 -24.35 -28.44
CA TRP A 18 -61.40 -25.52 -27.54
C TRP A 18 -61.27 -25.02 -26.11
N ALA A 19 -62.23 -24.27 -25.69
CA ALA A 19 -62.38 -23.87 -24.28
C ALA A 19 -63.55 -24.70 -23.70
N GLY A 20 -63.20 -25.78 -23.06
CA GLY A 20 -64.26 -26.54 -22.36
C GLY A 20 -63.85 -27.79 -21.61
N LEU A 21 -62.58 -28.27 -21.79
CA LEU A 21 -62.16 -29.51 -21.10
C LEU A 21 -60.84 -29.43 -20.37
N ALA A 22 -60.17 -28.26 -20.40
CA ALA A 22 -58.88 -28.08 -19.71
C ALA A 22 -59.02 -27.47 -18.29
N LEU A 23 -60.19 -27.00 -17.87
CA LEU A 23 -60.43 -26.45 -16.53
C LEU A 23 -60.66 -27.51 -15.43
N GLY A 24 -60.99 -28.74 -15.81
CA GLY A 24 -61.15 -29.86 -14.88
C GLY A 24 -59.85 -30.60 -14.53
N LEU A 25 -58.85 -30.59 -15.38
CA LEU A 25 -57.54 -31.25 -15.13
C LEU A 25 -56.52 -30.31 -14.45
N ALA A 26 -56.66 -28.98 -14.58
CA ALA A 26 -55.78 -28.02 -13.89
C ALA A 26 -56.09 -27.89 -12.39
N ALA A 27 -57.30 -28.22 -11.96
CA ALA A 27 -57.68 -28.24 -10.52
C ALA A 27 -57.25 -29.52 -9.79
N PHE A 28 -56.94 -30.60 -10.51
CA PHE A 28 -56.47 -31.89 -9.93
C PHE A 28 -54.95 -32.02 -9.91
N LEU A 29 -54.22 -31.18 -10.67
CA LEU A 29 -52.76 -31.08 -10.61
C LEU A 29 -52.23 -30.02 -9.63
N ALA A 30 -53.10 -29.29 -8.96
CA ALA A 30 -52.72 -28.36 -7.87
C ALA A 30 -52.54 -29.07 -6.51
N GLY A 31 -52.76 -30.40 -6.43
CA GLY A 31 -52.76 -31.18 -5.18
C GLY A 31 -51.50 -32.03 -4.93
N ALA A 32 -50.42 -31.90 -5.71
CA ALA A 32 -49.16 -32.61 -5.46
C ALA A 32 -47.96 -31.76 -5.85
N ARG A 33 -47.88 -30.55 -5.35
CA ARG A 33 -46.61 -29.82 -5.31
C ARG A 33 -45.82 -30.35 -4.12
N GLY A 34 -45.02 -31.38 -4.37
CA GLY A 34 -43.90 -31.64 -3.45
C GLY A 34 -43.11 -30.34 -3.28
N ALA A 35 -42.86 -29.98 -2.03
CA ALA A 35 -42.13 -28.78 -1.69
C ALA A 35 -40.88 -28.63 -2.51
N ASP A 36 -40.75 -27.59 -3.35
CA ASP A 36 -39.57 -27.27 -4.14
C ASP A 36 -38.48 -26.69 -3.24
N LEU A 37 -37.84 -27.56 -2.45
CA LEU A 37 -36.75 -27.17 -1.55
C LEU A 37 -35.53 -26.65 -2.35
N ALA A 38 -35.27 -27.16 -3.56
CA ALA A 38 -34.16 -26.71 -4.39
C ALA A 38 -34.40 -25.27 -4.88
N GLY A 39 -35.58 -24.99 -5.41
CA GLY A 39 -35.95 -23.64 -5.81
C GLY A 39 -36.00 -22.65 -4.61
N ALA A 40 -36.40 -23.09 -3.40
CA ALA A 40 -36.33 -22.24 -2.20
C ALA A 40 -34.87 -21.91 -1.83
N ARG A 41 -33.93 -22.83 -1.97
CA ARG A 41 -32.49 -22.58 -1.79
C ARG A 41 -31.95 -21.60 -2.82
N GLU A 42 -32.29 -21.76 -4.09
CA GLU A 42 -31.88 -20.82 -5.14
C GLU A 42 -32.42 -19.41 -4.87
N ARG A 43 -33.68 -19.28 -4.46
CA ARG A 43 -34.29 -18.01 -4.07
C ARG A 43 -33.57 -17.36 -2.86
N LEU A 44 -33.21 -18.15 -1.85
CA LEU A 44 -32.42 -17.66 -0.73
C LEU A 44 -31.08 -17.08 -1.18
N LEU A 45 -30.36 -17.81 -2.01
CA LEU A 45 -29.06 -17.38 -2.55
C LEU A 45 -29.18 -16.18 -3.50
N GLY A 46 -30.33 -16.04 -4.19
CA GLY A 46 -30.63 -14.89 -5.05
C GLY A 46 -31.25 -13.68 -4.33
N GLY A 47 -31.38 -13.71 -2.99
CA GLY A 47 -31.89 -12.57 -2.21
C GLY A 47 -33.40 -12.50 -2.02
N GLY A 48 -34.14 -13.55 -2.41
CA GLY A 48 -35.59 -13.67 -2.22
C GLY A 48 -35.98 -14.07 -0.79
N TYR A 49 -35.48 -13.34 0.20
CA TYR A 49 -35.58 -13.73 1.61
C TYR A 49 -37.02 -13.76 2.13
N THR A 50 -37.83 -12.80 1.73
CA THR A 50 -39.24 -12.69 2.14
C THR A 50 -40.08 -13.83 1.60
N GLU A 51 -39.87 -14.21 0.34
CA GLU A 51 -40.51 -15.33 -0.31
C GLU A 51 -40.16 -16.64 0.38
N VAL A 52 -38.84 -16.84 0.66
CA VAL A 52 -38.35 -18.05 1.35
C VAL A 52 -38.95 -18.15 2.78
N ILE A 53 -39.04 -17.05 3.53
CA ILE A 53 -39.70 -17.05 4.85
C ILE A 53 -41.12 -17.54 4.75
N ARG A 54 -41.91 -16.99 3.82
CA ARG A 54 -43.30 -17.35 3.62
C ARG A 54 -43.47 -18.81 3.24
N GLU A 55 -42.68 -19.28 2.29
CA GLU A 55 -42.72 -20.67 1.79
C GLU A 55 -42.31 -21.65 2.90
N ALA A 56 -41.17 -21.42 3.56
CA ALA A 56 -40.71 -22.29 4.61
C ALA A 56 -41.69 -22.35 5.81
N GLN A 57 -42.33 -21.22 6.17
CA GLN A 57 -43.38 -21.21 7.20
C GLN A 57 -44.63 -21.99 6.77
N ALA A 58 -45.02 -21.97 5.50
CA ALA A 58 -46.13 -22.74 4.99
C ALA A 58 -45.83 -24.25 5.06
N GLU A 59 -44.70 -24.66 4.53
CA GLU A 59 -44.27 -26.07 4.51
C GLU A 59 -44.12 -26.68 5.92
N LEU A 60 -43.55 -25.91 6.85
CA LEU A 60 -43.42 -26.34 8.24
C LEU A 60 -44.77 -26.45 8.98
N ARG A 61 -45.78 -25.65 8.60
CA ARG A 61 -47.16 -25.76 9.12
C ARG A 61 -47.93 -26.96 8.56
N GLU A 62 -47.65 -27.34 7.32
CA GLU A 62 -48.22 -28.52 6.67
C GLU A 62 -47.56 -29.84 7.13
N GLY A 63 -46.64 -29.78 8.09
CA GLY A 63 -45.99 -30.96 8.70
C GLY A 63 -44.78 -31.49 7.95
N ALA A 64 -44.18 -30.71 7.06
CA ALA A 64 -42.90 -31.05 6.47
C ALA A 64 -41.85 -31.24 7.56
N GLY A 65 -41.60 -32.48 7.98
CA GLY A 65 -40.62 -32.84 9.03
C GLY A 65 -39.15 -32.68 8.60
N ASN A 66 -38.89 -31.98 7.51
CA ASN A 66 -37.57 -31.81 6.94
C ASN A 66 -36.81 -30.62 7.62
N THR A 67 -35.74 -30.93 8.31
CA THR A 67 -34.85 -29.96 8.94
C THR A 67 -34.33 -28.86 7.96
N GLU A 68 -34.27 -29.14 6.66
CA GLU A 68 -33.82 -28.18 5.65
C GLU A 68 -34.70 -26.94 5.56
N TRP A 69 -36.05 -27.10 5.66
CA TRP A 69 -36.93 -25.96 5.67
C TRP A 69 -36.74 -25.05 6.91
N SER A 70 -36.47 -25.68 8.06
CA SER A 70 -36.14 -24.91 9.28
C SER A 70 -34.85 -24.15 9.13
N LEU A 71 -33.79 -24.76 8.52
CA LEU A 71 -32.53 -24.08 8.26
C LEU A 71 -32.67 -22.90 7.29
N LEU A 72 -33.45 -23.04 6.21
CA LEU A 72 -33.74 -21.95 5.27
C LEU A 72 -34.50 -20.82 5.94
N LEU A 73 -35.54 -21.14 6.72
CA LEU A 73 -36.34 -20.16 7.48
C LEU A 73 -35.45 -19.35 8.42
N ILE A 74 -34.66 -20.03 9.27
CA ILE A 74 -33.86 -19.36 10.28
C ILE A 74 -32.80 -18.49 9.61
N ARG A 75 -32.14 -18.96 8.55
CA ARG A 75 -31.14 -18.16 7.77
C ARG A 75 -31.77 -16.91 7.17
N ALA A 76 -32.94 -17.02 6.52
CA ALA A 76 -33.65 -15.89 5.94
C ALA A 76 -34.09 -14.87 7.00
N LEU A 77 -34.55 -15.34 8.16
CA LEU A 77 -34.94 -14.49 9.30
C LEU A 77 -33.73 -13.74 9.88
N LEU A 78 -32.59 -14.42 10.05
CA LEU A 78 -31.33 -13.78 10.51
C LEU A 78 -30.85 -12.72 9.50
N THR A 79 -30.82 -13.05 8.22
CA THR A 79 -30.38 -12.10 7.17
C THR A 79 -31.24 -10.85 7.13
N THR A 80 -32.55 -10.98 7.44
CA THR A 80 -33.50 -9.84 7.46
C THR A 80 -33.63 -9.17 8.82
N GLY A 81 -32.84 -9.56 9.83
CA GLY A 81 -32.85 -8.97 11.16
C GLY A 81 -34.06 -9.34 12.02
N ARG A 82 -34.83 -10.36 11.64
CA ARG A 82 -35.98 -10.87 12.40
C ARG A 82 -35.52 -11.87 13.46
N VAL A 83 -34.60 -11.40 14.33
CA VAL A 83 -33.83 -12.26 15.23
C VAL A 83 -34.67 -12.98 16.29
N VAL A 84 -35.74 -12.33 16.78
CA VAL A 84 -36.65 -12.96 17.73
C VAL A 84 -37.45 -14.09 17.09
N GLU A 85 -37.87 -13.91 15.84
CA GLU A 85 -38.59 -14.96 15.10
C GLU A 85 -37.61 -16.09 14.69
N ALA A 86 -36.35 -15.77 14.40
CA ALA A 86 -35.32 -16.77 14.16
C ALA A 86 -35.09 -17.66 15.38
N ASP A 87 -35.08 -17.07 16.57
CA ASP A 87 -35.00 -17.82 17.85
C ASP A 87 -36.20 -18.75 18.08
N ALA A 88 -37.43 -18.24 17.91
CA ALA A 88 -38.62 -19.06 18.01
C ALA A 88 -38.62 -20.23 17.02
N ALA A 89 -38.27 -19.98 15.76
CA ALA A 89 -38.12 -21.01 14.73
C ALA A 89 -37.03 -22.03 15.04
N LEU A 90 -35.92 -21.60 15.65
CA LEU A 90 -34.85 -22.49 16.12
C LEU A 90 -35.33 -23.42 17.25
N GLN A 91 -36.02 -22.89 18.27
CA GLN A 91 -36.51 -23.70 19.39
C GLN A 91 -37.48 -24.77 18.91
N GLU A 92 -38.37 -24.41 17.99
CA GLU A 92 -39.30 -25.34 17.38
C GLU A 92 -38.57 -26.41 16.54
N ALA A 93 -37.56 -26.01 15.74
CA ALA A 93 -36.79 -26.94 14.94
C ALA A 93 -35.96 -27.92 15.80
N LEU A 94 -35.33 -27.44 16.88
CA LEU A 94 -34.63 -28.27 17.85
C LEU A 94 -35.55 -29.23 18.61
N GLY A 95 -36.80 -28.82 18.85
CA GLY A 95 -37.80 -29.72 19.41
C GLY A 95 -38.18 -30.89 18.49
N ARG A 96 -38.12 -30.70 17.17
CA ARG A 96 -38.36 -31.74 16.15
C ARG A 96 -37.12 -32.57 15.86
N ASP A 97 -35.96 -31.95 15.78
CA ASP A 97 -34.68 -32.60 15.47
C ASP A 97 -33.59 -32.16 16.47
N ALA A 98 -33.69 -32.68 17.68
CA ALA A 98 -32.73 -32.39 18.76
C ALA A 98 -31.30 -32.91 18.47
N ARG A 99 -31.08 -33.70 17.44
CA ARG A 99 -29.75 -34.25 17.09
C ARG A 99 -29.02 -33.51 16.01
N SER A 100 -29.68 -32.55 15.32
CA SER A 100 -29.06 -31.83 14.21
C SER A 100 -27.89 -30.95 14.67
N LEU A 101 -26.67 -31.25 14.20
CA LEU A 101 -25.50 -30.37 14.42
C LEU A 101 -25.68 -29.03 13.73
N ARG A 102 -26.30 -29.03 12.55
CA ARG A 102 -26.49 -27.78 11.77
C ARG A 102 -27.45 -26.81 12.47
N LEU A 103 -28.50 -27.32 13.12
CA LEU A 103 -29.39 -26.48 13.94
C LEU A 103 -28.68 -25.91 15.18
N ARG A 104 -27.84 -26.72 15.87
CA ARG A 104 -27.05 -26.23 16.99
C ARG A 104 -26.05 -25.17 16.58
N TRP A 105 -25.37 -25.38 15.46
CA TRP A 105 -24.45 -24.40 14.89
C TRP A 105 -25.17 -23.08 14.55
N LEU A 106 -26.30 -23.17 13.84
CA LEU A 106 -27.12 -22.00 13.51
C LEU A 106 -27.70 -21.37 14.78
N GLY A 107 -27.96 -22.15 15.83
CA GLY A 107 -28.34 -21.67 17.14
C GLY A 107 -27.31 -20.79 17.82
N ARG A 108 -26.01 -21.03 17.57
CA ARG A 108 -24.96 -20.10 17.98
C ARG A 108 -25.12 -18.73 17.33
N ASP A 109 -25.36 -18.69 16.02
CA ASP A 109 -25.53 -17.45 15.29
C ASP A 109 -26.81 -16.71 15.73
N VAL A 110 -27.89 -17.43 15.98
CA VAL A 110 -29.14 -16.89 16.57
C VAL A 110 -28.86 -16.29 17.95
N ALA A 111 -28.11 -16.96 18.80
CA ALA A 111 -27.78 -16.48 20.14
C ALA A 111 -26.94 -15.20 20.08
N PHE A 112 -25.93 -15.10 19.22
CA PHE A 112 -25.18 -13.87 19.02
C PHE A 112 -26.05 -12.74 18.50
N ALA A 113 -26.89 -13.00 17.50
CA ALA A 113 -27.81 -12.00 16.95
C ALA A 113 -28.81 -11.45 18.00
N ASN A 114 -29.11 -12.24 19.04
CA ASN A 114 -29.94 -11.85 20.18
C ASN A 114 -29.12 -11.37 21.40
N GLY A 115 -27.83 -11.14 21.27
CA GLY A 115 -26.97 -10.61 22.34
C GLY A 115 -26.73 -11.58 23.50
N ARG A 116 -26.73 -12.89 23.27
CA ARG A 116 -26.59 -13.95 24.28
C ARG A 116 -25.32 -14.79 24.04
N PRO A 117 -24.13 -14.20 24.25
CA PRO A 117 -22.84 -14.88 23.96
C PRO A 117 -22.63 -16.16 24.79
N GLU A 118 -23.11 -16.22 26.03
CA GLU A 118 -23.00 -17.42 26.88
C GLU A 118 -23.83 -18.57 26.31
N GLU A 119 -25.01 -18.30 25.76
CA GLU A 119 -25.80 -19.31 25.06
C GLU A 119 -25.11 -19.76 23.76
N ALA A 120 -24.50 -18.83 23.00
CA ALA A 120 -23.73 -19.16 21.82
C ALA A 120 -22.57 -20.12 22.16
N GLN A 121 -21.88 -19.89 23.28
CA GLN A 121 -20.84 -20.78 23.78
C GLN A 121 -21.40 -22.13 24.25
N ALA A 122 -22.57 -22.15 24.88
CA ALA A 122 -23.24 -23.39 25.26
C ALA A 122 -23.62 -24.23 24.01
N ARG A 123 -24.11 -23.60 22.94
CA ARG A 123 -24.39 -24.29 21.67
C ARG A 123 -23.13 -24.90 21.04
N LEU A 124 -21.99 -24.21 21.11
CA LEU A 124 -20.72 -24.73 20.65
C LEU A 124 -20.29 -25.97 21.44
N GLU A 125 -20.46 -25.95 22.75
CA GLU A 125 -20.18 -27.08 23.62
C GLU A 125 -21.14 -28.25 23.37
N GLU A 126 -22.42 -28.00 23.06
CA GLU A 126 -23.36 -29.05 22.64
C GLU A 126 -22.91 -29.74 21.35
N VAL A 127 -22.37 -28.98 20.35
CA VAL A 127 -21.82 -29.58 19.15
C VAL A 127 -20.64 -30.49 19.48
N ARG A 128 -19.71 -30.03 20.33
CA ARG A 128 -18.56 -30.81 20.78
C ARG A 128 -18.99 -32.12 21.46
N GLN A 129 -19.93 -32.04 22.39
CA GLN A 129 -20.41 -33.19 23.15
C GLN A 129 -21.17 -34.17 22.24
N ALA A 130 -22.00 -33.71 21.32
CA ALA A 130 -22.71 -34.55 20.39
C ALA A 130 -21.75 -35.40 19.54
N VAL A 131 -20.75 -34.73 18.94
CA VAL A 131 -19.73 -35.45 18.12
C VAL A 131 -18.90 -36.39 18.98
N ARG A 132 -18.48 -35.96 20.18
CA ARG A 132 -17.68 -36.82 21.09
C ARG A 132 -18.42 -38.09 21.50
N ASN A 133 -19.72 -37.99 21.81
CA ASN A 133 -20.51 -39.08 22.29
C ASN A 133 -20.98 -40.04 21.20
N SER A 134 -21.15 -39.55 19.96
CA SER A 134 -21.69 -40.34 18.85
C SER A 134 -21.05 -39.97 17.50
N PRO A 135 -19.73 -40.10 17.34
CA PRO A 135 -19.01 -39.64 16.15
C PRO A 135 -19.45 -40.31 14.84
N TRP A 136 -20.00 -41.54 14.94
CA TRP A 136 -20.51 -42.28 13.78
C TRP A 136 -21.78 -41.69 13.19
N MET A 137 -22.54 -40.86 13.95
CA MET A 137 -23.78 -40.23 13.50
C MET A 137 -23.52 -39.00 12.61
N TYR A 138 -22.38 -38.33 12.82
CA TYR A 138 -22.08 -37.02 12.24
C TYR A 138 -20.98 -37.11 11.18
N ARG A 139 -21.17 -38.00 10.22
CA ARG A 139 -20.23 -38.24 9.11
C ARG A 139 -20.69 -37.68 7.77
N SER A 140 -21.88 -37.08 7.72
CA SER A 140 -22.34 -36.44 6.50
C SER A 140 -21.43 -35.26 6.17
N PRO A 141 -21.20 -34.94 4.90
CA PRO A 141 -20.38 -33.82 4.52
C PRO A 141 -20.79 -32.46 5.18
N PRO A 142 -22.09 -32.11 5.28
CA PRO A 142 -22.50 -30.91 6.01
C PRO A 142 -22.18 -30.96 7.51
N ASP A 143 -22.31 -32.12 8.16
CA ASP A 143 -21.96 -32.25 9.58
C ASP A 143 -20.47 -32.15 9.83
N LEU A 144 -19.63 -32.66 8.92
CA LEU A 144 -18.17 -32.51 8.99
C LEU A 144 -17.76 -31.04 8.86
N VAL A 145 -18.43 -30.25 8.03
CA VAL A 145 -18.16 -28.80 7.95
C VAL A 145 -18.50 -28.12 9.27
N VAL A 146 -19.65 -28.40 9.86
CA VAL A 146 -20.03 -27.85 11.18
C VAL A 146 -19.05 -28.28 12.25
N PHE A 147 -18.66 -29.56 12.27
CA PHE A 147 -17.68 -30.06 13.21
C PHE A 147 -16.33 -29.36 13.06
N GLY A 148 -15.85 -29.16 11.85
CA GLY A 148 -14.59 -28.45 11.58
C GLY A 148 -14.64 -27.01 12.08
N ARG A 149 -15.70 -26.28 11.79
CA ARG A 149 -15.90 -24.91 12.31
C ARG A 149 -15.93 -24.85 13.83
N ALA A 150 -16.65 -25.79 14.46
CA ALA A 150 -16.73 -25.86 15.92
C ALA A 150 -15.38 -26.25 16.54
N ALA A 151 -14.67 -27.18 15.95
CA ALA A 151 -13.35 -27.62 16.40
C ALA A 151 -12.32 -26.47 16.40
N LEU A 152 -12.31 -25.64 15.34
CA LEU A 152 -11.45 -24.45 15.24
C LEU A 152 -11.70 -23.48 16.40
N LEU A 153 -12.97 -23.14 16.67
CA LEU A 153 -13.33 -22.26 17.78
C LEU A 153 -12.98 -22.85 19.17
N LEU A 154 -12.84 -24.17 19.25
CA LEU A 154 -12.41 -24.89 20.45
C LEU A 154 -10.88 -25.12 20.50
N GLY A 155 -10.12 -24.51 19.58
CA GLY A 155 -8.65 -24.56 19.57
C GLY A 155 -8.03 -25.77 18.86
N ALA A 156 -8.79 -26.43 17.96
CA ALA A 156 -8.20 -27.46 17.10
C ALA A 156 -7.21 -26.84 16.10
N ASP A 157 -6.20 -27.62 15.74
CA ASP A 157 -5.20 -27.22 14.76
C ASP A 157 -5.86 -26.95 13.39
N PRO A 158 -5.75 -25.72 12.86
CA PRO A 158 -6.33 -25.32 11.57
C PRO A 158 -5.88 -26.21 10.41
N LYS A 159 -4.62 -26.64 10.38
CA LYS A 159 -4.09 -27.53 9.36
C LYS A 159 -4.76 -28.91 9.40
N GLU A 160 -4.93 -29.47 10.60
CA GLU A 160 -5.65 -30.75 10.73
C GLU A 160 -7.09 -30.68 10.29
N VAL A 161 -7.76 -29.55 10.63
CA VAL A 161 -9.15 -29.34 10.19
C VAL A 161 -9.23 -29.20 8.67
N LEU A 162 -8.34 -28.47 8.02
CA LEU A 162 -8.29 -28.33 6.57
C LEU A 162 -8.01 -29.67 5.88
N GLU A 163 -6.95 -30.38 6.31
CA GLU A 163 -6.45 -31.55 5.60
C GLU A 163 -7.26 -32.82 5.91
N LYS A 164 -7.82 -32.96 7.09
CA LYS A 164 -8.52 -34.16 7.52
C LYS A 164 -10.04 -34.01 7.49
N VAL A 165 -10.58 -32.90 7.98
CA VAL A 165 -12.03 -32.73 8.11
C VAL A 165 -12.64 -32.15 6.84
N TYR A 166 -12.19 -30.97 6.41
CA TYR A 166 -12.75 -30.33 5.22
C TYR A 166 -12.41 -31.06 3.93
N ALA A 167 -11.19 -31.59 3.80
CA ALA A 167 -10.82 -32.42 2.65
C ALA A 167 -11.67 -33.70 2.56
N THR A 168 -12.04 -34.33 3.72
CA THR A 168 -12.94 -35.50 3.72
C THR A 168 -14.36 -35.10 3.30
N ALA A 169 -14.88 -33.98 3.79
CA ALA A 169 -16.19 -33.45 3.38
C ALA A 169 -16.23 -33.13 1.87
N GLN A 170 -15.22 -32.48 1.34
CA GLN A 170 -15.09 -32.14 -0.08
C GLN A 170 -15.00 -33.35 -0.98
N LYS A 171 -14.24 -34.36 -0.55
CA LYS A 171 -14.11 -35.62 -1.30
C LYS A 171 -15.43 -36.41 -1.35
N ALA A 172 -16.20 -36.37 -0.26
CA ALA A 172 -17.48 -37.07 -0.17
C ALA A 172 -18.60 -36.36 -0.97
N ASP A 173 -18.57 -35.02 -0.99
CA ASP A 173 -19.48 -34.19 -1.79
C ASP A 173 -18.71 -33.00 -2.41
N PRO A 174 -18.19 -33.14 -3.63
CA PRO A 174 -17.48 -32.06 -4.32
C PRO A 174 -18.35 -30.85 -4.68
N ARG A 175 -19.67 -30.95 -4.58
CA ARG A 175 -20.62 -29.85 -4.82
C ARG A 175 -21.13 -29.22 -3.52
N LEU A 176 -20.62 -29.65 -2.37
CA LEU A 176 -21.00 -29.04 -1.09
C LEU A 176 -20.40 -27.63 -0.98
N ARG A 177 -21.26 -26.64 -1.16
CA ARG A 177 -20.94 -25.21 -1.08
C ARG A 177 -20.19 -24.83 0.22
N ASP A 178 -20.74 -25.32 1.35
CA ASP A 178 -20.28 -24.89 2.69
C ASP A 178 -18.84 -25.29 3.01
N VAL A 179 -18.27 -26.31 2.32
CA VAL A 179 -16.86 -26.68 2.53
C VAL A 179 -15.90 -25.66 1.92
N TYR A 180 -16.21 -25.12 0.74
CA TYR A 180 -15.39 -24.10 0.10
C TYR A 180 -15.42 -22.79 0.88
N LEU A 181 -16.62 -22.42 1.38
CA LEU A 181 -16.76 -21.27 2.27
C LEU A 181 -15.95 -21.45 3.56
N ALA A 182 -16.06 -22.59 4.24
CA ALA A 182 -15.35 -22.85 5.47
C ALA A 182 -13.82 -22.81 5.28
N ARG A 183 -13.31 -23.37 4.17
CA ARG A 183 -11.87 -23.32 3.83
C ARG A 183 -11.41 -21.89 3.55
N GLY A 184 -12.16 -21.17 2.72
CA GLY A 184 -11.82 -19.81 2.33
C GLY A 184 -11.92 -18.81 3.49
N GLU A 185 -12.97 -18.90 4.31
CA GLU A 185 -13.15 -18.09 5.52
C GLU A 185 -12.04 -18.33 6.55
N LEU A 186 -11.66 -19.60 6.79
CA LEU A 186 -10.54 -19.92 7.66
C LEU A 186 -9.24 -19.30 7.16
N ALA A 187 -8.96 -19.41 5.86
CA ALA A 187 -7.75 -18.83 5.27
C ALA A 187 -7.75 -17.29 5.36
N LEU A 188 -8.90 -16.63 5.14
CA LEU A 188 -9.03 -15.18 5.34
C LEU A 188 -8.82 -14.79 6.80
N GLU A 189 -9.33 -15.57 7.76
CA GLU A 189 -9.13 -15.34 9.19
C GLU A 189 -7.65 -15.42 9.60
N LYS A 190 -6.88 -16.27 8.92
CA LYS A 190 -5.44 -16.44 9.15
C LYS A 190 -4.56 -15.54 8.28
N HIS A 191 -5.15 -14.61 7.53
CA HIS A 191 -4.47 -13.73 6.58
C HIS A 191 -3.68 -14.47 5.48
N ASP A 192 -4.03 -15.75 5.20
CA ASP A 192 -3.51 -16.52 4.06
C ASP A 192 -4.40 -16.28 2.83
N TYR A 193 -4.24 -15.11 2.23
CA TYR A 193 -5.07 -14.67 1.09
C TYR A 193 -4.90 -15.56 -0.14
N ALA A 194 -3.72 -16.16 -0.34
CA ALA A 194 -3.46 -17.08 -1.44
C ALA A 194 -4.23 -18.40 -1.30
N LEU A 195 -4.30 -18.95 -0.09
CA LEU A 195 -5.09 -20.14 0.20
C LEU A 195 -6.59 -19.83 0.10
N ALA A 196 -7.02 -18.66 0.59
CA ALA A 196 -8.41 -18.19 0.49
C ALA A 196 -8.86 -18.09 -0.97
N ALA A 197 -8.07 -17.42 -1.82
CA ALA A 197 -8.36 -17.29 -3.25
C ALA A 197 -8.54 -18.64 -3.91
N ARG A 198 -7.62 -19.57 -3.68
CA ARG A 198 -7.70 -20.94 -4.22
C ARG A 198 -8.97 -21.66 -3.77
N ALA A 199 -9.33 -21.57 -2.49
CA ALA A 199 -10.51 -22.24 -1.96
C ALA A 199 -11.81 -21.71 -2.61
N PHE A 200 -11.95 -20.39 -2.76
CA PHE A 200 -13.11 -19.79 -3.41
C PHE A 200 -13.15 -20.07 -4.91
N GLU A 201 -12.03 -20.06 -5.60
CA GLU A 201 -11.94 -20.38 -7.03
C GLU A 201 -12.25 -21.85 -7.31
N GLU A 202 -11.80 -22.78 -6.45
CA GLU A 202 -12.21 -24.19 -6.53
C GLU A 202 -13.71 -24.32 -6.37
N GLY A 203 -14.32 -23.59 -5.42
CA GLY A 203 -15.77 -23.56 -5.22
C GLY A 203 -16.52 -23.04 -6.44
N LEU A 204 -16.06 -21.93 -7.03
CA LEU A 204 -16.67 -21.30 -8.20
C LEU A 204 -16.58 -22.17 -9.47
N LYS A 205 -15.61 -23.09 -9.57
CA LYS A 205 -15.59 -24.08 -10.65
C LYS A 205 -16.77 -25.06 -10.56
N GLN A 206 -17.26 -25.33 -9.34
CA GLN A 206 -18.40 -26.23 -9.10
C GLN A 206 -19.73 -25.47 -9.07
N LEU A 207 -19.71 -24.23 -8.58
CA LEU A 207 -20.87 -23.39 -8.28
C LEU A 207 -20.61 -21.96 -8.81
N PRO A 208 -20.63 -21.75 -10.13
CA PRO A 208 -20.20 -20.49 -10.74
C PRO A 208 -21.12 -19.28 -10.41
N ASP A 209 -22.33 -19.56 -9.97
CA ASP A 209 -23.34 -18.53 -9.67
C ASP A 209 -23.52 -18.25 -8.18
N ASP A 210 -22.62 -18.74 -7.32
CA ASP A 210 -22.71 -18.55 -5.86
C ASP A 210 -22.19 -17.18 -5.42
N ALA A 211 -23.07 -16.33 -4.90
CA ALA A 211 -22.76 -14.97 -4.48
C ALA A 211 -21.77 -14.91 -3.30
N ASP A 212 -21.86 -15.85 -2.32
CA ASP A 212 -20.94 -15.87 -1.20
C ASP A 212 -19.52 -16.24 -1.61
N LEU A 213 -19.37 -17.22 -2.56
CA LEU A 213 -18.06 -17.58 -3.09
C LEU A 213 -17.43 -16.43 -3.89
N HIS A 214 -18.23 -15.69 -4.66
CA HIS A 214 -17.77 -14.48 -5.34
C HIS A 214 -17.36 -13.40 -4.34
N ALA A 215 -18.15 -13.15 -3.29
CA ALA A 215 -17.81 -12.19 -2.24
C ALA A 215 -16.54 -12.61 -1.47
N GLY A 216 -16.39 -13.91 -1.17
CA GLY A 216 -15.17 -14.46 -0.58
C GLY A 216 -13.95 -14.26 -1.46
N ARG A 217 -14.08 -14.52 -2.77
CA ARG A 217 -13.01 -14.26 -3.74
C ARG A 217 -12.65 -12.77 -3.80
N ALA A 218 -13.63 -11.86 -3.75
CA ALA A 218 -13.37 -10.43 -3.71
C ALA A 218 -12.52 -10.04 -2.50
N ARG A 219 -12.82 -10.58 -1.31
CA ARG A 219 -12.02 -10.36 -0.09
C ARG A 219 -10.60 -10.92 -0.22
N ALA A 220 -10.45 -12.10 -0.82
CA ALA A 220 -9.14 -12.72 -1.00
C ALA A 220 -8.20 -11.94 -1.93
N TYR A 221 -8.75 -11.19 -2.89
CA TYR A 221 -7.97 -10.36 -3.83
C TYR A 221 -7.96 -8.87 -3.49
N ALA A 222 -8.57 -8.44 -2.38
CA ALA A 222 -8.76 -7.02 -2.07
C ALA A 222 -7.46 -6.20 -2.11
N GLU A 223 -6.37 -6.76 -1.55
CA GLU A 223 -5.07 -6.09 -1.46
C GLU A 223 -4.13 -6.41 -2.64
N SER A 224 -4.29 -7.59 -3.27
CA SER A 224 -3.32 -8.06 -4.27
C SER A 224 -3.72 -7.76 -5.71
N ASP A 225 -5.01 -7.85 -6.06
CA ASP A 225 -5.54 -7.54 -7.40
C ASP A 225 -6.92 -6.89 -7.34
N ARG A 226 -6.90 -5.57 -7.30
CA ARG A 226 -8.12 -4.77 -7.20
C ARG A 226 -9.11 -5.01 -8.35
N LYS A 227 -8.64 -5.31 -9.56
CA LYS A 227 -9.53 -5.57 -10.70
C LYS A 227 -10.27 -6.88 -10.54
N VAL A 228 -9.56 -7.92 -10.11
CA VAL A 228 -10.16 -9.22 -9.80
C VAL A 228 -11.15 -9.10 -8.65
N ALA A 229 -10.78 -8.36 -7.58
CA ALA A 229 -11.65 -8.12 -6.44
C ALA A 229 -12.95 -7.39 -6.84
N GLN A 230 -12.84 -6.32 -7.61
CA GLN A 230 -14.01 -5.56 -8.08
C GLN A 230 -14.91 -6.38 -9.00
N ALA A 231 -14.33 -7.15 -9.93
CA ALA A 231 -15.10 -8.03 -10.81
C ALA A 231 -15.84 -9.12 -10.03
N ALA A 232 -15.18 -9.72 -9.04
CA ALA A 232 -15.81 -10.73 -8.18
C ALA A 232 -16.95 -10.12 -7.34
N LEU A 233 -16.76 -8.92 -6.79
CA LEU A 233 -17.79 -8.23 -6.03
C LEU A 233 -19.01 -7.87 -6.89
N ALA A 234 -18.76 -7.38 -8.11
CA ALA A 234 -19.82 -7.12 -9.08
C ALA A 234 -20.61 -8.40 -9.42
N SER A 235 -19.92 -9.54 -9.63
CA SER A 235 -20.57 -10.83 -9.86
C SER A 235 -21.42 -11.27 -8.67
N ALA A 236 -20.94 -11.09 -7.42
CA ALA A 236 -21.74 -11.40 -6.23
C ALA A 236 -23.05 -10.60 -6.20
N LEU A 237 -23.01 -9.30 -6.47
CA LEU A 237 -24.16 -8.40 -6.46
C LEU A 237 -25.07 -8.58 -7.70
N GLU A 238 -24.53 -9.03 -8.83
CA GLU A 238 -25.34 -9.42 -9.99
C GLU A 238 -26.22 -10.65 -9.68
N ARG A 239 -25.64 -11.64 -8.97
CA ARG A 239 -26.38 -12.87 -8.56
C ARG A 239 -27.36 -12.59 -7.42
N ASN A 240 -26.96 -11.78 -6.49
CA ASN A 240 -27.79 -11.38 -5.35
C ASN A 240 -27.62 -9.88 -5.03
N PRO A 241 -28.47 -9.00 -5.58
CA PRO A 241 -28.40 -7.55 -5.30
C PRO A 241 -28.62 -7.18 -3.82
N ARG A 242 -29.13 -8.12 -3.02
CA ARG A 242 -29.37 -7.97 -1.58
C ARG A 242 -28.36 -8.77 -0.73
N HIS A 243 -27.19 -9.09 -1.29
CA HIS A 243 -26.16 -9.85 -0.61
C HIS A 243 -25.44 -8.99 0.44
N VAL A 244 -25.84 -9.11 1.69
CA VAL A 244 -25.35 -8.24 2.79
C VAL A 244 -23.84 -8.20 2.89
N PRO A 245 -23.09 -9.32 2.88
CA PRO A 245 -21.62 -9.26 2.93
C PRO A 245 -20.99 -8.50 1.76
N ALA A 246 -21.52 -8.65 0.54
CA ALA A 246 -21.00 -7.94 -0.64
C ALA A 246 -21.34 -6.44 -0.60
N LEU A 247 -22.52 -6.07 -0.08
CA LEU A 247 -22.88 -4.67 0.12
C LEU A 247 -21.99 -4.02 1.18
N LEU A 248 -21.67 -4.70 2.28
CA LEU A 248 -20.76 -4.19 3.31
C LEU A 248 -19.34 -4.02 2.76
N GLN A 249 -18.84 -4.97 1.98
CA GLN A 249 -17.54 -4.83 1.32
C GLN A 249 -17.54 -3.69 0.29
N THR A 250 -18.66 -3.44 -0.37
CA THR A 250 -18.82 -2.27 -1.26
C THR A 250 -18.75 -0.96 -0.46
N VAL A 251 -19.36 -0.94 0.74
CA VAL A 251 -19.28 0.21 1.66
C VAL A 251 -17.85 0.48 2.09
N ASP A 252 -17.13 -0.55 2.50
CA ASP A 252 -15.71 -0.48 2.84
C ASP A 252 -14.86 0.08 1.68
N ASN A 253 -15.05 -0.43 0.46
CA ASN A 253 -14.39 0.08 -0.74
C ASN A 253 -14.71 1.57 -1.00
N TYR A 254 -15.96 2.00 -0.79
CA TYR A 254 -16.33 3.42 -0.93
C TYR A 254 -15.74 4.29 0.18
N LEU A 255 -15.68 3.81 1.41
CA LEU A 255 -15.00 4.49 2.51
C LEU A 255 -13.51 4.65 2.19
N SER A 256 -12.86 3.58 1.79
CA SER A 256 -11.45 3.59 1.37
C SER A 256 -11.19 4.59 0.25
N ALA A 257 -12.09 4.69 -0.72
CA ALA A 257 -12.02 5.63 -1.84
C ALA A 257 -12.49 7.06 -1.50
N GLU A 258 -12.84 7.36 -0.26
CA GLU A 258 -13.42 8.64 0.20
C GLU A 258 -14.72 9.02 -0.53
N ALA A 259 -15.41 8.04 -1.09
CA ALA A 259 -16.70 8.20 -1.76
C ALA A 259 -17.85 8.10 -0.73
N TYR A 260 -17.89 9.04 0.21
CA TYR A 260 -18.75 8.97 1.41
C TYR A 260 -20.24 9.00 1.11
N ALA A 261 -20.64 9.63 0.00
CA ALA A 261 -22.05 9.64 -0.42
C ALA A 261 -22.49 8.28 -0.95
N GLU A 262 -21.64 7.58 -1.66
CA GLU A 262 -21.84 6.23 -2.16
C GLU A 262 -21.81 5.21 -1.01
N ALA A 263 -20.91 5.38 -0.06
CA ALA A 263 -20.86 4.57 1.16
C ALA A 263 -22.17 4.67 1.95
N GLU A 264 -22.73 5.88 2.13
CA GLU A 264 -24.03 6.08 2.82
C GLU A 264 -25.19 5.37 2.10
N LYS A 265 -25.19 5.38 0.74
CA LYS A 265 -26.19 4.61 -0.05
C LYS A 265 -26.07 3.11 0.17
N GLY A 266 -24.82 2.60 0.20
CA GLY A 266 -24.54 1.19 0.49
C GLY A 266 -25.01 0.79 1.90
N ILE A 267 -24.70 1.61 2.90
CA ILE A 267 -25.18 1.41 4.28
C ILE A 267 -26.71 1.40 4.32
N ALA A 268 -27.37 2.34 3.64
CA ALA A 268 -28.81 2.39 3.58
C ALA A 268 -29.42 1.13 2.96
N ALA A 269 -28.80 0.60 1.89
CA ALA A 269 -29.22 -0.65 1.26
C ALA A 269 -29.12 -1.87 2.20
N VAL A 270 -28.08 -1.96 3.02
CA VAL A 270 -27.98 -3.01 4.06
C VAL A 270 -29.05 -2.82 5.13
N LEU A 271 -29.27 -1.59 5.59
CA LEU A 271 -30.26 -1.30 6.64
C LEU A 271 -31.71 -1.48 6.15
N ASP A 272 -31.97 -1.39 4.86
CA ASP A 272 -33.25 -1.74 4.25
C ASP A 272 -33.55 -3.26 4.32
N ILE A 273 -32.49 -4.07 4.26
CA ILE A 273 -32.60 -5.52 4.40
C ILE A 273 -32.68 -5.92 5.88
N HIS A 274 -31.80 -5.34 6.69
CA HIS A 274 -31.64 -5.62 8.11
C HIS A 274 -31.51 -4.31 8.91
N PRO A 275 -32.62 -3.71 9.39
CA PRO A 275 -32.62 -2.39 10.04
C PRO A 275 -31.69 -2.27 11.27
N GLY A 276 -31.41 -3.38 11.95
CA GLY A 276 -30.54 -3.42 13.13
C GLY A 276 -29.14 -3.98 12.85
N HIS A 277 -28.68 -4.03 11.59
CA HIS A 277 -27.41 -4.65 11.26
C HIS A 277 -26.23 -3.97 11.95
N PRO A 278 -25.48 -4.66 12.84
CA PRO A 278 -24.48 -4.01 13.68
C PRO A 278 -23.33 -3.37 12.89
N GLU A 279 -22.78 -4.07 11.87
CA GLU A 279 -21.69 -3.52 11.08
C GLU A 279 -22.13 -2.35 10.19
N ALA A 280 -23.36 -2.38 9.63
CA ALA A 280 -23.88 -1.25 8.87
C ALA A 280 -24.00 0.03 9.73
N TRP A 281 -24.46 -0.12 10.99
CA TRP A 281 -24.47 0.98 11.94
C TRP A 281 -23.06 1.39 12.39
N ALA A 282 -22.11 0.45 12.51
CA ALA A 282 -20.71 0.77 12.78
C ALA A 282 -20.08 1.58 11.64
N TYR A 283 -20.30 1.22 10.38
CA TYR A 283 -19.87 2.03 9.22
C TYR A 283 -20.50 3.44 9.22
N ARG A 284 -21.77 3.54 9.64
CA ARG A 284 -22.41 4.86 9.80
C ARG A 284 -21.77 5.67 10.93
N ALA A 285 -21.34 5.03 12.02
CA ALA A 285 -20.55 5.69 13.06
C ALA A 285 -19.19 6.18 12.54
N VAL A 286 -18.51 5.39 11.69
CA VAL A 286 -17.27 5.82 11.00
C VAL A 286 -17.52 7.07 10.16
N LEU A 287 -18.56 7.09 9.33
CA LEU A 287 -18.89 8.28 8.52
C LEU A 287 -19.15 9.52 9.37
N ALA A 288 -19.87 9.36 10.48
CA ALA A 288 -20.15 10.45 11.41
C ALA A 288 -18.85 10.95 12.08
N HIS A 289 -17.97 10.03 12.49
CA HIS A 289 -16.64 10.35 13.04
C HIS A 289 -15.80 11.14 12.04
N LEU A 290 -15.73 10.68 10.79
CA LEU A 290 -14.97 11.35 9.73
C LEU A 290 -15.50 12.75 9.39
N ARG A 291 -16.79 12.98 9.60
CA ARG A 291 -17.47 14.29 9.46
C ARG A 291 -17.41 15.15 10.73
N HIS A 292 -16.76 14.67 11.79
CA HIS A 292 -16.68 15.33 13.10
C HIS A 292 -18.05 15.61 13.73
N ASP A 293 -19.01 14.70 13.58
CA ASP A 293 -20.31 14.73 14.23
C ASP A 293 -20.35 13.69 15.37
N PRO A 294 -19.91 14.04 16.57
CA PRO A 294 -19.87 13.11 17.71
C PRO A 294 -21.26 12.68 18.19
N VAL A 295 -22.31 13.47 17.93
CA VAL A 295 -23.68 13.12 18.30
C VAL A 295 -24.20 12.02 17.38
N ALA A 296 -24.04 12.18 16.07
CA ALA A 296 -24.42 11.16 15.10
C ALA A 296 -23.57 9.88 15.27
N GLU A 297 -22.27 10.01 15.58
CA GLU A 297 -21.37 8.89 15.87
C GLU A 297 -21.88 8.06 17.05
N GLN A 298 -22.14 8.71 18.19
CA GLN A 298 -22.64 8.02 19.39
C GLN A 298 -23.99 7.35 19.14
N LEU A 299 -24.90 8.01 18.42
CA LEU A 299 -26.20 7.46 18.07
C LEU A 299 -26.06 6.21 17.19
N ALA A 300 -25.22 6.28 16.16
CA ALA A 300 -24.99 5.15 15.24
C ALA A 300 -24.34 3.98 15.98
N ARG A 301 -23.32 4.25 16.81
CA ARG A 301 -22.68 3.22 17.65
C ARG A 301 -23.67 2.59 18.64
N ALA A 302 -24.51 3.39 19.29
CA ALA A 302 -25.55 2.86 20.19
C ALA A 302 -26.52 1.92 19.45
N LYS A 303 -26.91 2.25 18.21
CA LYS A 303 -27.73 1.38 17.37
C LYS A 303 -27.00 0.10 16.96
N ALA A 304 -25.71 0.16 16.66
CA ALA A 304 -24.89 -1.01 16.36
C ALA A 304 -24.83 -1.99 17.54
N LEU A 305 -24.82 -1.48 18.76
CA LEU A 305 -24.76 -2.24 20.01
C LEU A 305 -26.15 -2.58 20.60
N ALA A 306 -27.23 -2.19 19.95
CA ALA A 306 -28.58 -2.31 20.54
C ALA A 306 -28.99 -3.76 20.85
N ALA A 307 -28.67 -4.71 19.97
CA ALA A 307 -28.99 -6.12 20.17
C ALA A 307 -27.96 -6.83 21.10
N TRP A 308 -26.70 -6.40 21.04
CA TRP A 308 -25.62 -6.97 21.83
C TRP A 308 -24.68 -5.86 22.34
N PRO A 309 -24.89 -5.34 23.56
CA PRO A 309 -24.12 -4.22 24.11
C PRO A 309 -22.61 -4.47 24.25
N GLY A 310 -22.22 -5.72 24.43
CA GLY A 310 -20.82 -6.15 24.55
C GLY A 310 -20.23 -6.67 23.24
N ASN A 311 -20.77 -6.35 22.06
CA ASN A 311 -20.24 -6.82 20.79
C ASN A 311 -18.89 -6.18 20.45
N PRO A 312 -17.75 -6.89 20.58
CA PRO A 312 -16.43 -6.33 20.35
C PRO A 312 -16.20 -5.98 18.88
N ARG A 313 -16.89 -6.63 17.95
CA ARG A 313 -16.73 -6.39 16.51
C ARG A 313 -17.11 -4.97 16.11
N VAL A 314 -18.10 -4.36 16.78
CA VAL A 314 -18.55 -3.00 16.46
C VAL A 314 -17.44 -1.98 16.66
N ASP A 315 -16.83 -1.95 17.84
CA ASP A 315 -15.75 -1.02 18.13
C ASP A 315 -14.48 -1.38 17.34
N SER A 316 -14.19 -2.66 17.16
CA SER A 316 -13.05 -3.11 16.36
C SER A 316 -13.17 -2.67 14.89
N LEU A 317 -14.36 -2.77 14.28
CA LEU A 317 -14.59 -2.29 12.91
C LEU A 317 -14.41 -0.77 12.80
N ILE A 318 -14.95 0.00 13.75
CA ILE A 318 -14.78 1.45 13.75
C ILE A 318 -13.28 1.79 13.84
N GLY A 319 -12.54 1.12 14.73
CA GLY A 319 -11.11 1.31 14.88
C GLY A 319 -10.33 0.96 13.62
N GLU A 320 -10.65 -0.16 12.97
CA GLU A 320 -10.05 -0.63 11.73
C GLU A 320 -10.19 0.42 10.60
N GLU A 321 -11.40 0.93 10.40
CA GLU A 321 -11.67 1.96 9.39
C GLU A 321 -10.95 3.28 9.65
N LEU A 322 -10.86 3.69 10.92
CA LEU A 322 -10.10 4.89 11.29
C LEU A 322 -8.61 4.70 11.06
N SER A 323 -8.05 3.55 11.38
CA SER A 323 -6.64 3.22 11.13
C SER A 323 -6.32 3.16 9.63
N ALA A 324 -7.26 2.66 8.80
CA ALA A 324 -7.15 2.71 7.34
C ALA A 324 -7.08 4.16 6.79
N LYS A 325 -7.59 5.14 7.56
CA LYS A 325 -7.48 6.58 7.29
C LYS A 325 -6.30 7.25 8.00
N TYR A 326 -5.29 6.49 8.42
CA TYR A 326 -4.13 6.99 9.15
C TYR A 326 -4.45 7.60 10.53
N ARG A 327 -5.67 7.45 11.04
CA ARG A 327 -6.09 7.91 12.37
C ARG A 327 -5.76 6.88 13.45
N PHE A 328 -4.52 6.46 13.52
CA PHE A 328 -4.05 5.33 14.35
C PHE A 328 -4.34 5.52 15.84
N ALA A 329 -4.22 6.74 16.37
CA ALA A 329 -4.54 7.00 17.77
C ALA A 329 -6.05 6.84 18.07
N GLU A 330 -6.90 7.27 17.15
CA GLU A 330 -8.35 7.12 17.23
C GLU A 330 -8.73 5.65 17.04
N GLY A 331 -8.09 4.96 16.08
CA GLY A 331 -8.21 3.52 15.86
C GLY A 331 -7.85 2.71 17.09
N ALA A 332 -6.67 2.95 17.67
CA ALA A 332 -6.21 2.30 18.88
C ALA A 332 -7.18 2.50 20.06
N ALA A 333 -7.76 3.71 20.19
CA ALA A 333 -8.75 3.98 21.22
C ALA A 333 -10.02 3.11 21.06
N TYR A 334 -10.46 2.88 19.82
CA TYR A 334 -11.59 2.00 19.53
C TYR A 334 -11.24 0.52 19.72
N GLN A 335 -10.03 0.09 19.36
CA GLN A 335 -9.59 -1.28 19.65
C GLN A 335 -9.54 -1.54 21.16
N ARG A 336 -9.10 -0.57 21.96
CA ARG A 336 -9.17 -0.68 23.43
C ARG A 336 -10.61 -0.77 23.97
N LYS A 337 -11.60 -0.09 23.33
CA LYS A 337 -13.03 -0.28 23.69
C LYS A 337 -13.52 -1.69 23.35
N ALA A 338 -13.12 -2.24 22.19
CA ALA A 338 -13.43 -3.62 21.83
C ALA A 338 -12.86 -4.61 22.86
N LEU A 339 -11.62 -4.42 23.29
CA LEU A 339 -10.97 -5.24 24.31
C LEU A 339 -11.54 -5.05 25.71
N ALA A 340 -12.15 -3.92 26.02
CA ALA A 340 -12.89 -3.72 27.26
C ALA A 340 -14.19 -4.53 27.27
N SER A 341 -14.79 -4.81 26.10
CA SER A 341 -15.96 -5.68 25.96
C SER A 341 -15.59 -7.17 25.96
N ASP A 342 -14.48 -7.52 25.31
CA ASP A 342 -13.92 -8.89 25.28
C ASP A 342 -12.38 -8.81 25.25
N ALA A 343 -11.77 -9.05 26.39
CA ALA A 343 -10.31 -8.97 26.57
C ALA A 343 -9.55 -10.03 25.73
N GLU A 344 -10.20 -11.09 25.27
CA GLU A 344 -9.59 -12.14 24.45
C GLU A 344 -9.89 -11.99 22.95
N TYR A 345 -10.52 -10.90 22.53
CA TYR A 345 -10.88 -10.68 21.13
C TYR A 345 -9.62 -10.41 20.28
N LEU A 346 -9.11 -11.48 19.63
CA LEU A 346 -7.84 -11.47 18.89
C LEU A 346 -7.79 -10.41 17.77
N PRO A 347 -8.84 -10.19 16.96
CA PRO A 347 -8.78 -9.16 15.92
C PRO A 347 -8.45 -7.77 16.46
N ALA A 348 -9.07 -7.37 17.59
CA ALA A 348 -8.75 -6.08 18.21
C ALA A 348 -7.33 -6.03 18.79
N LYS A 349 -6.82 -7.15 19.36
CA LYS A 349 -5.41 -7.23 19.82
C LYS A 349 -4.44 -7.04 18.65
N ALA A 350 -4.66 -7.71 17.53
CA ALA A 350 -3.82 -7.61 16.34
C ALA A 350 -3.83 -6.19 15.75
N ARG A 351 -5.01 -5.60 15.59
CA ARG A 351 -5.14 -4.22 15.09
C ARG A 351 -4.53 -3.19 16.05
N LEU A 352 -4.74 -3.35 17.35
CA LEU A 352 -4.11 -2.49 18.36
C LEU A 352 -2.58 -2.60 18.31
N ALA A 353 -2.03 -3.81 18.16
CA ALA A 353 -0.58 -4.00 18.02
C ALA A 353 -0.04 -3.20 16.83
N SER A 354 -0.69 -3.31 15.66
CA SER A 354 -0.30 -2.59 14.45
C SER A 354 -0.39 -1.07 14.62
N ASP A 355 -1.47 -0.55 15.21
CA ASP A 355 -1.66 0.88 15.46
C ASP A 355 -0.59 1.44 16.40
N LEU A 356 -0.28 0.72 17.49
CA LEU A 356 0.73 1.12 18.45
C LEU A 356 2.13 1.14 17.84
N LEU A 357 2.46 0.15 17.02
CA LEU A 357 3.73 0.11 16.28
C LEU A 357 3.87 1.30 15.32
N ARG A 358 2.77 1.74 14.69
CA ARG A 358 2.73 2.92 13.81
C ARG A 358 2.79 4.24 14.61
N LEU A 359 2.27 4.25 15.83
CA LEU A 359 2.36 5.40 16.75
C LEU A 359 3.72 5.51 17.46
N GLY A 360 4.61 4.52 17.34
CA GLY A 360 5.89 4.46 18.02
C GLY A 360 5.81 3.93 19.47
N GLU A 361 4.67 3.38 19.87
CA GLU A 361 4.46 2.74 21.18
C GLU A 361 4.94 1.28 21.11
N HIS A 362 6.24 1.11 20.81
CA HIS A 362 6.84 -0.16 20.42
C HIS A 362 6.72 -1.24 21.50
N ALA A 363 6.87 -0.88 22.79
CA ALA A 363 6.87 -1.88 23.87
C ALA A 363 5.52 -2.62 23.97
N GLU A 364 4.41 -1.88 23.98
CA GLU A 364 3.07 -2.44 24.06
C GLU A 364 2.71 -3.12 22.72
N GLY A 365 3.03 -2.48 21.57
CA GLY A 365 2.73 -3.02 20.25
C GLY A 365 3.37 -4.39 20.02
N TRP A 366 4.67 -4.54 20.31
CA TRP A 366 5.36 -5.84 20.17
C TRP A 366 4.87 -6.88 21.18
N ALA A 367 4.51 -6.47 22.40
CA ALA A 367 3.95 -7.40 23.38
C ALA A 367 2.59 -7.96 22.94
N LEU A 368 1.74 -7.12 22.35
CA LEU A 368 0.45 -7.56 21.80
C LEU A 368 0.62 -8.46 20.57
N ALA A 369 1.53 -8.14 19.65
CA ALA A 369 1.82 -8.98 18.48
C ALA A 369 2.29 -10.37 18.94
N GLN A 370 3.16 -10.44 19.93
CA GLN A 370 3.60 -11.69 20.55
C GLN A 370 2.43 -12.46 21.17
N ALA A 371 1.56 -11.79 21.92
CA ALA A 371 0.40 -12.44 22.54
C ALA A 371 -0.62 -12.98 21.51
N VAL A 372 -0.80 -12.29 20.39
CA VAL A 372 -1.62 -12.80 19.26
C VAL A 372 -0.99 -14.05 18.69
N HIS A 373 0.31 -14.03 18.38
CA HIS A 373 1.03 -15.18 17.84
C HIS A 373 1.03 -16.40 18.78
N GLU A 374 1.21 -16.19 20.08
CA GLU A 374 1.14 -17.28 21.08
C GLU A 374 -0.24 -17.93 21.13
N ARG A 375 -1.29 -17.15 20.92
CA ARG A 375 -2.67 -17.67 20.91
C ARG A 375 -3.05 -18.28 19.57
N ASP A 376 -2.53 -17.73 18.47
CA ASP A 376 -2.79 -18.18 17.10
C ASP A 376 -1.50 -18.18 16.26
N GLN A 377 -0.84 -19.33 16.22
CA GLN A 377 0.42 -19.51 15.49
C GLN A 377 0.23 -19.57 13.96
N TYR A 378 -1.01 -19.64 13.50
CA TYR A 378 -1.37 -19.65 12.07
C TYR A 378 -1.76 -18.27 11.52
N ASP A 379 -1.87 -17.25 12.37
CA ASP A 379 -2.04 -15.89 11.93
C ASP A 379 -0.75 -15.40 11.25
N VAL A 380 -0.83 -15.18 9.92
CA VAL A 380 0.35 -14.87 9.09
C VAL A 380 0.93 -13.51 9.45
N GLU A 381 0.08 -12.50 9.71
CA GLU A 381 0.57 -11.16 10.06
C GLU A 381 1.28 -11.17 11.42
N ALA A 382 0.72 -11.82 12.41
CA ALA A 382 1.34 -11.96 13.74
C ALA A 382 2.65 -12.75 13.68
N PHE A 383 2.69 -13.85 12.93
CA PHE A 383 3.91 -14.64 12.71
C PHE A 383 5.01 -13.80 12.05
N ASN A 384 4.66 -13.06 10.99
CA ASN A 384 5.61 -12.21 10.29
C ASN A 384 6.18 -11.12 11.20
N LEU A 385 5.33 -10.45 11.99
CA LEU A 385 5.75 -9.40 12.92
C LEU A 385 6.69 -9.95 14.01
N VAL A 386 6.39 -11.10 14.60
CA VAL A 386 7.25 -11.71 15.62
C VAL A 386 8.60 -12.11 15.03
N THR A 387 8.61 -12.69 13.83
CA THR A 387 9.83 -13.04 13.10
C THR A 387 10.66 -11.80 12.77
N LEU A 388 10.01 -10.74 12.30
CA LEU A 388 10.66 -9.46 12.02
C LEU A 388 11.32 -8.88 13.27
N ARG A 389 10.66 -8.94 14.43
CA ARG A 389 11.22 -8.44 15.69
C ARG A 389 12.57 -9.04 16.00
N GLU A 390 12.75 -10.35 15.78
CA GLU A 390 14.04 -11.03 15.99
C GLU A 390 15.16 -10.47 15.09
N THR A 391 14.80 -10.01 13.88
CA THR A 391 15.72 -9.33 12.96
C THR A 391 16.02 -7.92 13.44
N MET A 392 15.00 -7.16 13.85
CA MET A 392 15.14 -5.80 14.33
C MET A 392 15.92 -5.69 15.66
N ASP A 393 15.89 -6.73 16.51
CA ASP A 393 16.68 -6.79 17.75
C ASP A 393 18.21 -6.81 17.46
N LYS A 394 18.62 -7.16 16.24
CA LYS A 394 20.01 -7.13 15.76
C LYS A 394 20.40 -5.80 15.12
N TYR A 395 19.44 -4.90 14.92
CA TYR A 395 19.69 -3.59 14.33
C TYR A 395 20.47 -2.69 15.29
N ALA A 396 21.39 -1.91 14.74
CA ALA A 396 22.05 -0.86 15.49
C ALA A 396 21.13 0.36 15.58
N THR A 397 21.26 1.10 16.67
CA THR A 397 20.43 2.28 16.96
C THR A 397 21.32 3.51 17.13
N LEU A 398 21.01 4.56 16.39
CA LEU A 398 21.50 5.92 16.63
C LEU A 398 20.37 6.73 17.27
N ALA A 399 20.56 7.16 18.49
CA ALA A 399 19.54 7.90 19.24
C ALA A 399 20.06 9.26 19.71
N ASN A 400 19.21 10.26 19.61
CA ASN A 400 19.37 11.58 20.23
C ASN A 400 18.01 12.07 20.75
N GLU A 401 17.89 13.32 21.14
CA GLU A 401 16.63 13.88 21.62
C GLU A 401 15.52 13.87 20.56
N ASP A 402 15.86 14.11 19.30
CA ASP A 402 14.91 14.29 18.19
C ASP A 402 14.60 12.99 17.47
N PHE A 403 15.56 12.06 17.36
CA PHE A 403 15.49 10.90 16.48
C PHE A 403 15.95 9.62 17.16
N VAL A 404 15.29 8.52 16.81
CA VAL A 404 15.75 7.15 17.00
C VAL A 404 15.83 6.48 15.64
N VAL A 405 17.04 6.32 15.11
CA VAL A 405 17.29 5.69 13.80
C VAL A 405 17.75 4.26 14.04
N ARG A 406 17.02 3.30 13.48
CA ARG A 406 17.34 1.86 13.51
C ARG A 406 17.63 1.37 12.10
N MET A 407 18.75 0.69 11.93
CA MET A 407 19.14 0.10 10.65
C MET A 407 20.15 -1.02 10.86
N ALA A 408 20.44 -1.81 9.81
CA ALA A 408 21.40 -2.88 9.87
C ALA A 408 22.77 -2.38 10.39
N ALA A 409 23.36 -3.09 11.33
CA ALA A 409 24.59 -2.65 12.01
C ALA A 409 25.75 -2.29 11.05
N PRO A 410 26.02 -3.05 9.95
CA PRO A 410 27.02 -2.65 8.98
C PRO A 410 26.70 -1.32 8.27
N GLU A 411 25.44 -1.07 7.98
CA GLU A 411 25.00 0.15 7.29
C GLU A 411 25.08 1.40 8.18
N VAL A 412 24.80 1.26 9.47
CA VAL A 412 24.93 2.36 10.44
C VAL A 412 26.36 2.92 10.42
N ALA A 413 27.37 2.04 10.39
CA ALA A 413 28.78 2.46 10.38
C ALA A 413 29.16 3.22 9.11
N VAL A 414 28.45 2.96 7.99
CA VAL A 414 28.74 3.56 6.68
C VAL A 414 28.05 4.91 6.50
N TYR A 415 26.71 4.95 6.65
CA TYR A 415 25.96 6.17 6.35
C TYR A 415 24.98 6.63 7.45
N GLY A 416 24.90 5.94 8.57
CA GLY A 416 24.04 6.34 9.70
C GLY A 416 24.23 7.81 10.14
N PRO A 417 25.46 8.34 10.28
CA PRO A 417 25.66 9.75 10.58
C PRO A 417 25.11 10.70 9.52
N ARG A 418 25.14 10.31 8.22
CA ARG A 418 24.56 11.09 7.11
C ARG A 418 23.05 11.12 7.21
N VAL A 419 22.41 9.99 7.57
CA VAL A 419 20.97 9.91 7.83
C VAL A 419 20.58 10.92 8.91
N VAL A 420 21.25 10.89 10.07
CA VAL A 420 20.96 11.82 11.18
C VAL A 420 21.14 13.28 10.77
N ALA A 421 22.19 13.59 10.02
CA ALA A 421 22.45 14.94 9.53
C ALA A 421 21.35 15.43 8.56
N LEU A 422 20.92 14.56 7.64
CA LEU A 422 19.80 14.85 6.73
C LEU A 422 18.49 15.12 7.49
N LEU A 423 18.15 14.24 8.43
CA LEU A 423 16.94 14.35 9.24
C LEU A 423 16.91 15.63 10.06
N ARG A 424 18.06 16.04 10.63
CA ARG A 424 18.18 17.33 11.35
C ARG A 424 17.92 18.50 10.40
N ARG A 425 18.54 18.50 9.23
CA ARG A 425 18.32 19.54 8.21
C ARG A 425 16.84 19.60 7.78
N ALA A 426 16.21 18.44 7.56
CA ALA A 426 14.80 18.34 7.22
C ALA A 426 13.91 18.89 8.36
N HIS A 427 14.20 18.48 9.60
CA HIS A 427 13.52 18.98 10.79
C HIS A 427 13.58 20.50 10.89
N ASP A 428 14.79 21.06 10.89
CA ASP A 428 15.00 22.50 11.09
C ASP A 428 14.34 23.31 9.97
N THR A 429 14.39 22.81 8.73
CA THR A 429 13.80 23.49 7.57
C THR A 429 12.28 23.39 7.57
N LEU A 430 11.73 22.18 7.67
CA LEU A 430 10.29 21.95 7.47
C LEU A 430 9.48 22.33 8.72
N ALA A 431 9.97 22.03 9.93
CA ALA A 431 9.26 22.40 11.15
C ALA A 431 9.15 23.93 11.26
N ALA A 432 10.25 24.65 11.00
CA ALA A 432 10.22 26.12 10.97
C ALA A 432 9.31 26.66 9.85
N LYS A 433 9.40 26.08 8.65
CA LYS A 433 8.59 26.50 7.51
C LYS A 433 7.09 26.36 7.76
N TYR A 434 6.65 25.28 8.41
CA TYR A 434 5.24 25.02 8.67
C TYR A 434 4.77 25.42 10.08
N GLY A 435 5.69 25.86 10.94
CA GLY A 435 5.39 26.23 12.33
C GLY A 435 4.91 25.02 13.15
N ALA A 436 5.53 23.85 12.92
CA ALA A 436 5.16 22.61 13.58
C ALA A 436 6.03 22.34 14.81
N GLU A 437 5.38 21.98 15.93
CA GLU A 437 6.03 21.39 17.11
C GLU A 437 5.85 19.87 17.03
N LEU A 438 6.95 19.15 16.79
CA LEU A 438 6.93 17.71 16.60
C LEU A 438 7.02 16.96 17.92
N GLN A 439 6.29 15.86 18.03
CA GLN A 439 6.47 14.88 19.10
C GLN A 439 7.82 14.19 18.93
N ARG A 440 8.58 14.09 20.00
CA ARG A 440 9.93 13.52 20.04
C ARG A 440 9.97 12.23 20.87
N PRO A 441 10.86 11.30 20.52
CA PRO A 441 11.63 11.23 19.28
C PRO A 441 10.77 10.79 18.10
N THR A 442 11.17 11.15 16.87
CA THR A 442 10.71 10.51 15.63
C THR A 442 11.52 9.23 15.42
N HIS A 443 10.84 8.13 15.11
CA HIS A 443 11.46 6.84 14.85
C HIS A 443 11.64 6.63 13.36
N ILE A 444 12.86 6.29 12.94
CA ILE A 444 13.20 5.99 11.56
C ILE A 444 13.77 4.58 11.50
N GLU A 445 13.14 3.71 10.74
CA GLU A 445 13.49 2.30 10.59
C GLU A 445 13.85 2.03 9.13
N ILE A 446 15.13 1.70 8.84
CA ILE A 446 15.65 1.48 7.50
C ILE A 446 16.00 0.01 7.32
N PHE A 447 15.39 -0.63 6.33
CA PHE A 447 15.42 -2.08 6.12
C PHE A 447 16.28 -2.44 4.91
N ALA A 448 17.25 -3.34 5.12
CA ALA A 448 18.08 -3.89 4.05
C ALA A 448 17.33 -4.93 3.21
N ASP A 449 16.38 -5.66 3.79
CA ASP A 449 15.49 -6.60 3.09
C ASP A 449 14.13 -5.92 2.82
N PRO A 450 13.70 -5.80 1.55
CA PRO A 450 12.40 -5.20 1.21
C PRO A 450 11.21 -5.99 1.78
N ARG A 451 11.37 -7.28 2.09
CA ARG A 451 10.33 -8.08 2.74
C ARG A 451 10.15 -7.67 4.19
N ASP A 452 11.23 -7.39 4.91
CA ASP A 452 11.20 -6.89 6.28
C ASP A 452 10.52 -5.50 6.34
N PHE A 453 10.85 -4.62 5.38
CA PHE A 453 10.15 -3.35 5.20
C PHE A 453 8.64 -3.55 4.98
N ALA A 454 8.27 -4.47 4.07
CA ALA A 454 6.87 -4.74 3.75
C ALA A 454 6.11 -5.31 4.96
N VAL A 455 6.71 -6.26 5.69
CA VAL A 455 6.14 -6.82 6.94
C VAL A 455 5.95 -5.72 7.98
N ARG A 456 6.97 -4.87 8.22
CA ARG A 456 6.89 -3.80 9.21
C ARG A 456 5.81 -2.77 8.89
N THR A 457 5.62 -2.52 7.63
CA THR A 457 4.72 -1.46 7.12
C THR A 457 3.29 -1.98 6.93
N PHE A 458 3.13 -3.17 6.36
CA PHE A 458 1.85 -3.72 5.90
C PHE A 458 1.47 -5.07 6.54
N GLY A 459 2.34 -5.70 7.31
CA GLY A 459 2.12 -7.02 7.90
C GLY A 459 2.48 -8.20 6.99
N LEU A 460 2.68 -7.98 5.69
CA LEU A 460 2.90 -9.01 4.67
C LEU A 460 4.17 -8.73 3.84
N PRO A 461 4.95 -9.78 3.45
CA PRO A 461 6.26 -9.61 2.81
C PRO A 461 6.21 -9.22 1.33
N ASP A 462 5.08 -9.45 0.64
CA ASP A 462 4.99 -9.37 -0.82
C ASP A 462 4.41 -8.04 -1.33
N VAL A 463 4.34 -7.01 -0.47
CA VAL A 463 3.88 -5.67 -0.86
C VAL A 463 5.06 -4.88 -1.41
N ALA A 464 5.03 -4.60 -2.72
CA ALA A 464 6.10 -3.93 -3.45
C ALA A 464 5.70 -2.52 -3.93
N GLY A 465 6.70 -1.74 -4.36
CA GLY A 465 6.49 -0.44 -5.02
C GLY A 465 6.55 0.77 -4.09
N PHE A 466 6.85 0.58 -2.81
CA PHE A 466 7.07 1.66 -1.86
C PHE A 466 8.56 1.80 -1.53
N LEU A 467 9.06 3.03 -1.47
CA LEU A 467 10.43 3.35 -1.08
C LEU A 467 10.53 3.72 0.40
N GLY A 468 9.52 4.39 0.90
CA GLY A 468 9.32 4.74 2.29
C GLY A 468 7.83 4.87 2.60
N VAL A 469 7.48 4.88 3.89
CA VAL A 469 6.14 5.17 4.40
C VAL A 469 6.26 5.86 5.74
N CYS A 470 5.52 6.95 5.92
CA CYS A 470 5.44 7.66 7.19
C CYS A 470 4.06 7.51 7.83
N PHE A 471 4.03 7.19 9.11
CA PHE A 471 2.81 7.10 9.93
C PHE A 471 2.59 8.34 10.84
N GLY A 472 3.42 9.37 10.65
CA GLY A 472 3.41 10.60 11.44
C GLY A 472 4.55 10.67 12.46
N ARG A 473 4.76 9.68 13.30
CA ARG A 473 5.87 9.59 14.26
C ARG A 473 6.89 8.50 13.92
N VAL A 474 6.49 7.53 13.12
CA VAL A 474 7.34 6.44 12.66
C VAL A 474 7.48 6.54 11.15
N VAL A 475 8.69 6.45 10.66
CA VAL A 475 9.06 6.33 9.24
C VAL A 475 9.69 4.97 9.04
N THR A 476 9.21 4.22 8.06
CA THR A 476 9.84 3.02 7.55
C THR A 476 10.37 3.30 6.16
N ALA A 477 11.58 2.85 5.83
CA ALA A 477 12.18 3.07 4.52
C ALA A 477 13.02 1.87 4.08
N ASN A 478 13.12 1.67 2.77
CA ASN A 478 14.05 0.72 2.20
C ASN A 478 15.47 1.29 2.21
N SER A 479 16.44 0.45 2.56
CA SER A 479 17.85 0.76 2.38
C SER A 479 18.23 0.71 0.90
N PRO A 480 19.25 1.46 0.46
CA PRO A 480 19.85 1.26 -0.85
C PRO A 480 20.33 -0.18 -1.14
N ALA A 481 20.57 -0.99 -0.10
CA ALA A 481 20.89 -2.41 -0.25
C ALA A 481 19.70 -3.27 -0.73
N SER A 482 18.47 -2.79 -0.55
CA SER A 482 17.25 -3.52 -0.90
C SER A 482 17.01 -3.64 -2.41
N SER A 483 17.75 -2.90 -3.25
CA SER A 483 17.56 -2.82 -4.70
C SER A 483 18.87 -2.90 -5.46
N THR A 484 18.85 -3.54 -6.64
CA THR A 484 19.95 -3.52 -7.59
C THR A 484 20.10 -2.16 -8.31
N SER A 485 19.03 -1.37 -8.33
CA SER A 485 19.00 -0.01 -8.86
C SER A 485 18.44 0.92 -7.78
N PRO A 486 19.24 1.30 -6.78
CA PRO A 486 18.80 2.12 -5.68
C PRO A 486 18.44 3.54 -6.17
N THR A 487 17.40 4.09 -5.59
CA THR A 487 16.95 5.47 -5.77
C THR A 487 17.67 6.40 -4.80
N ASN A 488 17.54 7.71 -5.00
CA ASN A 488 18.13 8.70 -4.11
C ASN A 488 17.48 8.63 -2.71
N TRP A 489 18.15 7.98 -1.76
CA TRP A 489 17.65 7.79 -0.39
C TRP A 489 17.53 9.11 0.39
N GLU A 490 18.32 10.14 0.05
CA GLU A 490 18.21 11.45 0.68
C GLU A 490 16.87 12.12 0.29
N ALA A 491 16.49 12.02 -0.98
CA ALA A 491 15.20 12.50 -1.46
C ALA A 491 14.03 11.75 -0.81
N VAL A 492 14.13 10.41 -0.72
CA VAL A 492 13.12 9.56 -0.06
C VAL A 492 12.95 9.97 1.40
N LEU A 493 14.01 10.05 2.18
CA LEU A 493 13.92 10.42 3.60
C LEU A 493 13.43 11.86 3.81
N TRP A 494 13.76 12.79 2.92
CA TRP A 494 13.23 14.15 2.96
C TRP A 494 11.72 14.15 2.73
N HIS A 495 11.26 13.39 1.75
CA HIS A 495 9.83 13.18 1.45
C HIS A 495 9.09 12.63 2.67
N GLU A 496 9.58 11.54 3.23
CA GLU A 496 8.97 10.91 4.42
C GLU A 496 9.00 11.84 5.64
N PHE A 497 10.07 12.63 5.81
CA PHE A 497 10.13 13.59 6.89
C PHE A 497 9.15 14.77 6.70
N CYS A 498 8.86 15.13 5.47
CA CYS A 498 7.79 16.10 5.19
C CYS A 498 6.43 15.57 5.67
N HIS A 499 6.16 14.28 5.48
CA HIS A 499 4.97 13.63 6.05
C HIS A 499 4.99 13.65 7.59
N VAL A 500 6.15 13.46 8.25
CA VAL A 500 6.23 13.60 9.72
C VAL A 500 5.68 14.95 10.18
N VAL A 501 6.10 16.02 9.52
CA VAL A 501 5.67 17.37 9.84
C VAL A 501 4.18 17.58 9.56
N THR A 502 3.72 17.25 8.38
CA THR A 502 2.36 17.55 7.94
C THR A 502 1.30 16.66 8.61
N LEU A 503 1.60 15.38 8.83
CA LEU A 503 0.70 14.46 9.53
C LEU A 503 0.57 14.81 11.01
N GLN A 504 1.67 15.13 11.69
CA GLN A 504 1.59 15.56 13.09
C GLN A 504 0.87 16.91 13.22
N LEU A 505 1.15 17.87 12.33
CA LEU A 505 0.50 19.17 12.33
C LEU A 505 -1.02 19.05 12.18
N THR A 506 -1.49 18.13 11.33
CA THR A 506 -2.91 17.90 11.05
C THR A 506 -3.54 16.82 11.92
N ARG A 507 -2.79 16.19 12.84
CA ARG A 507 -3.23 15.01 13.60
C ARG A 507 -3.73 13.89 12.68
N ASN A 508 -3.02 13.66 11.60
CA ASN A 508 -3.34 12.68 10.56
C ASN A 508 -4.72 12.90 9.88
N ARG A 509 -5.25 14.13 9.90
CA ARG A 509 -6.57 14.48 9.35
C ARG A 509 -6.49 15.16 8.00
N MET A 510 -5.47 14.88 7.22
CA MET A 510 -5.31 15.47 5.89
C MET A 510 -5.54 14.42 4.79
N PRO A 511 -6.08 14.80 3.62
CA PRO A 511 -6.25 13.88 2.52
C PRO A 511 -4.89 13.52 1.92
N ARG A 512 -4.77 12.30 1.38
CA ARG A 512 -3.53 11.78 0.82
C ARG A 512 -2.94 12.69 -0.25
N TRP A 513 -3.77 13.19 -1.17
CA TRP A 513 -3.27 14.03 -2.24
C TRP A 513 -2.55 15.30 -1.75
N LEU A 514 -3.02 15.92 -0.67
CA LEU A 514 -2.39 17.12 -0.11
C LEU A 514 -1.08 16.76 0.59
N SER A 515 -1.04 15.64 1.32
CA SER A 515 0.16 15.13 1.96
C SER A 515 1.26 14.86 0.95
N GLU A 516 0.95 14.08 -0.09
CA GLU A 516 1.88 13.77 -1.18
C GLU A 516 2.28 15.02 -1.98
N GLY A 517 1.31 15.89 -2.25
CA GLY A 517 1.55 17.13 -2.99
C GLY A 517 2.51 18.06 -2.28
N ILE A 518 2.40 18.20 -0.94
CA ILE A 518 3.33 19.00 -0.13
C ILE A 518 4.71 18.34 -0.14
N SER A 519 4.81 17.02 0.05
CA SER A 519 6.10 16.32 0.07
C SER A 519 6.86 16.48 -1.25
N VAL A 520 6.22 16.21 -2.39
CA VAL A 520 6.85 16.40 -3.72
C VAL A 520 7.19 17.89 -4.00
N TYR A 521 6.38 18.82 -3.52
CA TYR A 521 6.72 20.25 -3.61
C TYR A 521 7.97 20.58 -2.79
N GLU A 522 8.06 20.08 -1.55
CA GLU A 522 9.20 20.34 -0.66
C GLU A 522 10.50 19.64 -1.10
N GLU A 523 10.42 18.47 -1.74
CA GLU A 523 11.58 17.86 -2.40
C GLU A 523 12.24 18.85 -3.38
N ARG A 524 11.45 19.45 -4.28
CA ARG A 524 11.93 20.42 -5.27
C ARG A 524 12.44 21.70 -4.65
N GLN A 525 11.90 22.11 -3.50
CA GLN A 525 12.42 23.27 -2.75
C GLN A 525 13.77 22.96 -2.10
N ALA A 526 13.97 21.72 -1.62
CA ALA A 526 15.19 21.31 -0.96
C ALA A 526 16.35 21.10 -1.96
N ASN A 527 16.04 20.47 -3.10
CA ASN A 527 17.00 20.24 -4.17
C ASN A 527 16.26 20.27 -5.53
N PRO A 528 16.65 21.20 -6.43
CA PRO A 528 16.03 21.29 -7.75
C PRO A 528 16.09 20.00 -8.60
N ALA A 529 16.96 19.06 -8.35
CA ALA A 529 17.00 17.78 -9.05
C ALA A 529 16.01 16.74 -8.48
N TRP A 530 15.50 16.95 -7.25
CA TRP A 530 14.56 16.03 -6.59
C TRP A 530 13.13 16.21 -7.09
N GLY A 531 12.30 15.25 -6.74
CA GLY A 531 10.86 15.27 -6.98
C GLY A 531 10.46 15.11 -8.45
N GLN A 532 9.17 14.98 -8.63
CA GLN A 532 8.59 14.83 -9.96
C GLN A 532 8.44 16.19 -10.66
N ARG A 533 8.56 16.17 -12.00
CA ARG A 533 8.44 17.34 -12.86
C ARG A 533 7.58 17.03 -14.08
N ILE A 534 7.08 18.08 -14.72
CA ILE A 534 6.41 17.93 -16.01
C ILE A 534 7.43 17.37 -17.00
N ASN A 535 7.08 16.23 -17.59
CA ASN A 535 7.79 15.56 -18.66
C ASN A 535 6.89 15.47 -19.90
N PRO A 536 7.35 14.99 -21.05
CA PRO A 536 6.54 14.90 -22.26
C PRO A 536 5.22 14.16 -22.07
N SER A 537 5.21 13.06 -21.33
CA SER A 537 4.01 12.27 -21.05
C SER A 537 3.02 13.03 -20.16
N TYR A 538 3.51 13.67 -19.12
CA TYR A 538 2.66 14.46 -18.21
C TYR A 538 2.15 15.73 -18.89
N ARG A 539 2.95 16.32 -19.81
CA ARG A 539 2.49 17.42 -20.67
C ARG A 539 1.28 17.00 -21.50
N GLU A 540 1.35 15.83 -22.16
CA GLU A 540 0.22 15.30 -22.92
C GLU A 540 -1.02 15.10 -22.03
N MET A 541 -0.86 14.56 -20.81
CA MET A 541 -1.94 14.34 -19.86
C MET A 541 -2.56 15.67 -19.37
N ILE A 542 -1.74 16.68 -19.08
CA ILE A 542 -2.23 18.00 -18.62
C ILE A 542 -2.98 18.75 -19.73
N LEU A 543 -2.48 18.69 -20.95
CA LEU A 543 -3.11 19.38 -22.10
C LEU A 543 -4.32 18.60 -22.65
N GLY A 544 -4.41 17.30 -22.36
CA GLY A 544 -5.54 16.43 -22.66
C GLY A 544 -6.67 16.54 -21.63
N GLU A 545 -7.24 15.40 -21.30
CA GLU A 545 -8.43 15.26 -20.42
C GLU A 545 -8.12 14.54 -19.09
N ASP A 546 -6.85 14.35 -18.74
CA ASP A 546 -6.47 13.56 -17.57
C ASP A 546 -6.31 14.39 -16.28
N LEU A 547 -6.45 15.72 -16.34
CA LEU A 547 -6.49 16.54 -15.13
C LEU A 547 -7.71 16.18 -14.28
N VAL A 548 -7.47 15.82 -13.02
CA VAL A 548 -8.53 15.54 -12.05
C VAL A 548 -8.93 16.84 -11.34
N PRO A 549 -10.23 17.16 -11.19
CA PRO A 549 -10.67 18.30 -10.39
C PRO A 549 -10.10 18.27 -8.98
N VAL A 550 -9.66 19.42 -8.44
CA VAL A 550 -8.99 19.52 -7.14
C VAL A 550 -9.85 18.92 -6.02
N GLY A 551 -11.14 19.18 -6.03
CA GLY A 551 -12.09 18.64 -5.06
C GLY A 551 -12.28 17.11 -5.12
N ARG A 552 -11.74 16.44 -6.14
CA ARG A 552 -11.78 14.98 -6.31
C ARG A 552 -10.40 14.35 -6.39
N LEU A 553 -9.36 15.07 -6.04
CA LEU A 553 -7.99 14.61 -6.28
C LEU A 553 -7.59 13.39 -5.42
N SER A 554 -8.25 13.17 -4.27
CA SER A 554 -8.11 11.92 -3.50
C SER A 554 -8.39 10.67 -4.36
N ALA A 555 -9.39 10.72 -5.24
CA ALA A 555 -9.74 9.59 -6.10
C ALA A 555 -8.61 9.18 -7.07
N ALA A 556 -7.75 10.12 -7.47
CA ALA A 556 -6.59 9.83 -8.33
C ALA A 556 -5.56 8.90 -7.66
N PHE A 557 -5.47 8.93 -6.32
CA PHE A 557 -4.61 8.04 -5.54
C PHE A 557 -5.31 6.73 -5.19
N LEU A 558 -6.59 6.80 -4.84
CA LEU A 558 -7.33 5.67 -4.28
C LEU A 558 -7.90 4.75 -5.36
N ALA A 559 -8.15 5.28 -6.57
CA ALA A 559 -8.67 4.54 -7.71
C ALA A 559 -8.00 4.96 -9.04
N PRO A 560 -6.67 4.88 -9.18
CA PRO A 560 -5.98 5.31 -10.38
C PRO A 560 -6.36 4.45 -11.60
N LYS A 561 -6.54 5.08 -12.76
CA LYS A 561 -6.83 4.38 -14.04
C LYS A 561 -5.69 3.44 -14.46
N SER A 562 -4.45 3.75 -14.09
CA SER A 562 -3.24 2.96 -14.35
C SER A 562 -2.10 3.39 -13.44
N PRO A 563 -0.98 2.63 -13.36
CA PRO A 563 0.22 3.06 -12.63
C PRO A 563 0.73 4.44 -13.05
N ARG A 564 0.65 4.78 -14.34
CA ARG A 564 1.03 6.10 -14.85
C ARG A 564 0.13 7.22 -14.30
N HIS A 565 -1.18 6.97 -14.18
CA HIS A 565 -2.10 7.95 -13.59
C HIS A 565 -1.85 8.14 -12.09
N LEU A 566 -1.43 7.09 -11.39
CA LEU A 566 -1.01 7.23 -10.00
C LEU A 566 0.22 8.15 -9.90
N GLN A 567 1.25 7.91 -10.71
CA GLN A 567 2.43 8.79 -10.74
C GLN A 567 2.08 10.23 -11.16
N PHE A 568 1.14 10.39 -12.08
CA PHE A 568 0.64 11.71 -12.46
C PHE A 568 -0.12 12.40 -11.33
N ALA A 569 -0.82 11.66 -10.47
CA ALA A 569 -1.50 12.23 -9.31
C ALA A 569 -0.51 12.89 -8.32
N TYR A 570 0.67 12.31 -8.11
CA TYR A 570 1.74 12.94 -7.32
C TYR A 570 2.17 14.28 -7.91
N LEU A 571 2.45 14.31 -9.22
CA LEU A 571 2.79 15.55 -9.90
C LEU A 571 1.66 16.57 -9.82
N GLN A 572 0.43 16.18 -10.18
CA GLN A 572 -0.71 17.11 -10.16
C GLN A 572 -0.93 17.69 -8.77
N SER A 573 -0.86 16.87 -7.72
CA SER A 573 -0.98 17.32 -6.33
C SER A 573 0.08 18.34 -5.98
N SER A 574 1.32 18.11 -6.40
CA SER A 574 2.42 19.07 -6.16
C SER A 574 2.23 20.38 -6.95
N LEU A 575 1.66 20.33 -8.14
CA LEU A 575 1.32 21.53 -8.90
C LEU A 575 0.17 22.33 -8.25
N VAL A 576 -0.81 21.63 -7.62
CA VAL A 576 -1.85 22.30 -6.82
C VAL A 576 -1.22 23.02 -5.64
N VAL A 577 -0.33 22.37 -4.90
CA VAL A 577 0.38 23.01 -3.77
C VAL A 577 1.22 24.19 -4.24
N GLU A 578 1.95 24.06 -5.34
CA GLU A 578 2.72 25.15 -5.94
C GLU A 578 1.83 26.33 -6.33
N TYR A 579 0.69 26.05 -6.98
CA TYR A 579 -0.31 27.07 -7.32
C TYR A 579 -0.85 27.78 -6.08
N LEU A 580 -1.22 27.02 -5.04
CA LEU A 580 -1.73 27.58 -3.78
C LEU A 580 -0.71 28.53 -3.13
N VAL A 581 0.54 28.09 -3.03
CA VAL A 581 1.62 28.90 -2.43
C VAL A 581 1.92 30.13 -3.30
N ALA A 582 1.97 29.97 -4.63
CA ALA A 582 2.28 31.08 -5.54
C ALA A 582 1.17 32.15 -5.59
N ARG A 583 -0.10 31.75 -5.46
CA ARG A 583 -1.25 32.69 -5.60
C ARG A 583 -1.78 33.20 -4.27
N HIS A 584 -1.74 32.37 -3.22
CA HIS A 584 -2.35 32.69 -1.92
C HIS A 584 -1.33 32.75 -0.79
N GLY A 585 -0.07 32.41 -1.05
CA GLY A 585 1.01 32.44 -0.06
C GLY A 585 1.07 31.18 0.80
N LEU A 586 2.22 30.98 1.44
CA LEU A 586 2.45 29.88 2.37
C LEU A 586 1.52 29.93 3.59
N ASP A 587 1.14 31.13 4.02
CA ASP A 587 0.27 31.29 5.20
C ASP A 587 -1.15 30.77 4.95
N ALA A 588 -1.64 30.82 3.71
CA ALA A 588 -2.91 30.17 3.32
C ALA A 588 -2.81 28.63 3.45
N LEU A 589 -1.71 28.04 2.96
CA LEU A 589 -1.47 26.60 3.11
C LEU A 589 -1.37 26.20 4.60
N ARG A 590 -0.64 26.98 5.41
CA ARG A 590 -0.57 26.75 6.87
C ARG A 590 -1.95 26.84 7.54
N ALA A 591 -2.80 27.77 7.09
CA ALA A 591 -4.15 27.92 7.61
C ALA A 591 -5.04 26.74 7.24
N ILE A 592 -4.93 26.22 6.01
CA ILE A 592 -5.60 25.00 5.58
C ILE A 592 -5.19 23.83 6.47
N LEU A 593 -3.89 23.62 6.72
CA LEU A 593 -3.41 22.54 7.60
C LEU A 593 -3.93 22.66 9.04
N ARG A 594 -4.06 23.89 9.58
CA ARG A 594 -4.69 24.11 10.90
C ARG A 594 -6.16 23.76 10.90
N ASP A 595 -6.90 24.14 9.86
CA ASP A 595 -8.32 23.77 9.72
C ASP A 595 -8.52 22.26 9.65
N LEU A 596 -7.67 21.56 8.91
CA LEU A 596 -7.69 20.08 8.86
C LEU A 596 -7.43 19.47 10.25
N ARG A 597 -6.50 20.02 11.03
CA ARG A 597 -6.26 19.61 12.43
C ARG A 597 -7.52 19.68 13.27
N GLU A 598 -8.30 20.73 13.09
CA GLU A 598 -9.57 20.95 13.83
C GLU A 598 -10.76 20.19 13.18
N GLY A 599 -10.51 19.45 12.11
CA GLY A 599 -11.49 18.59 11.47
C GLY A 599 -12.35 19.25 10.40
N VAL A 600 -11.95 20.42 9.94
CA VAL A 600 -12.60 21.05 8.77
C VAL A 600 -12.31 20.20 7.53
N GLU A 601 -13.32 19.91 6.75
CA GLU A 601 -13.19 19.17 5.51
C GLU A 601 -12.33 19.95 4.49
N ILE A 602 -11.50 19.25 3.70
CA ILE A 602 -10.48 19.86 2.83
C ILE A 602 -11.06 20.88 1.86
N ASN A 603 -12.19 20.59 1.20
CA ASN A 603 -12.77 21.52 0.24
C ASN A 603 -13.31 22.79 0.91
N ALA A 604 -13.82 22.66 2.12
CA ALA A 604 -14.24 23.79 2.94
C ALA A 604 -13.04 24.62 3.43
N ALA A 605 -11.94 23.97 3.83
CA ALA A 605 -10.70 24.64 4.22
C ALA A 605 -10.07 25.39 3.03
N LEU A 606 -10.03 24.77 1.85
CA LEU A 606 -9.59 25.42 0.62
C LEU A 606 -10.42 26.68 0.33
N ALA A 607 -11.75 26.53 0.30
CA ALA A 607 -12.64 27.65 0.02
C ALA A 607 -12.51 28.80 1.03
N ARG A 608 -12.24 28.49 2.31
CA ARG A 608 -12.08 29.47 3.39
C ARG A 608 -10.81 30.30 3.28
N HIS A 609 -9.71 29.66 2.86
CA HIS A 609 -8.38 30.29 2.86
C HIS A 609 -7.88 30.67 1.47
N THR A 610 -8.62 30.34 0.44
CA THR A 610 -8.31 30.70 -0.94
C THR A 610 -9.55 31.28 -1.65
N VAL A 611 -10.14 30.54 -2.57
CA VAL A 611 -11.39 30.90 -3.27
C VAL A 611 -12.28 29.64 -3.34
N PRO A 612 -13.61 29.79 -3.55
CA PRO A 612 -14.50 28.64 -3.77
C PRO A 612 -14.01 27.70 -4.88
N LEU A 613 -14.27 26.40 -4.72
CA LEU A 613 -13.78 25.38 -5.68
C LEU A 613 -14.17 25.66 -7.13
N GLU A 614 -15.35 26.21 -7.35
CA GLU A 614 -15.85 26.58 -8.68
C GLU A 614 -14.97 27.63 -9.37
N GLN A 615 -14.19 28.38 -8.61
CA GLN A 615 -13.21 29.35 -9.09
C GLN A 615 -11.79 28.79 -9.08
N LEU A 616 -11.45 28.01 -8.04
CA LEU A 616 -10.12 27.43 -7.86
C LEU A 616 -9.78 26.42 -8.95
N GLU A 617 -10.69 25.52 -9.26
CA GLU A 617 -10.45 24.44 -10.22
C GLU A 617 -10.15 24.93 -11.64
N PRO A 618 -10.97 25.83 -12.26
CA PRO A 618 -10.64 26.33 -13.57
C PRO A 618 -9.37 27.20 -13.56
N ALA A 619 -9.12 27.96 -12.49
CA ALA A 619 -7.90 28.76 -12.38
C ALA A 619 -6.65 27.88 -12.26
N PHE A 620 -6.72 26.81 -11.49
CA PHE A 620 -5.66 25.80 -11.43
C PHE A 620 -5.45 25.10 -12.78
N ALA A 621 -6.54 24.73 -13.48
CA ALA A 621 -6.42 24.08 -14.78
C ALA A 621 -5.72 25.00 -15.82
N VAL A 622 -5.99 26.29 -15.80
CA VAL A 622 -5.26 27.27 -16.62
C VAL A 622 -3.79 27.29 -16.22
N TYR A 623 -3.49 27.41 -14.93
CA TYR A 623 -2.11 27.41 -14.44
C TYR A 623 -1.34 26.15 -14.86
N ALA A 624 -1.93 24.96 -14.65
CA ALA A 624 -1.30 23.70 -15.01
C ALA A 624 -1.01 23.59 -16.52
N ARG A 625 -1.94 24.03 -17.36
CA ARG A 625 -1.77 24.09 -18.83
C ARG A 625 -0.65 25.05 -19.23
N GLU A 626 -0.60 26.25 -18.63
CA GLU A 626 0.51 27.19 -18.86
C GLU A 626 1.87 26.58 -18.48
N GLN A 627 1.96 25.86 -17.35
CA GLN A 627 3.21 25.17 -16.97
C GLN A 627 3.59 24.09 -17.98
N ALA A 628 2.60 23.32 -18.48
CA ALA A 628 2.82 22.31 -19.50
C ALA A 628 3.25 22.91 -20.85
N GLU A 629 2.68 24.04 -21.26
CA GLU A 629 3.04 24.75 -22.48
C GLU A 629 4.44 25.37 -22.41
N ARG A 630 4.86 25.80 -21.22
CA ARG A 630 6.23 26.31 -20.97
C ARG A 630 7.30 25.23 -21.00
N LEU A 631 6.93 23.96 -21.04
CA LEU A 631 7.90 22.89 -21.18
C LEU A 631 8.55 22.98 -22.56
N ALA A 632 9.83 23.40 -22.62
CA ALA A 632 10.62 23.47 -23.84
C ALA A 632 9.86 24.11 -25.03
N PRO A 633 9.54 25.41 -24.94
CA PRO A 633 8.65 26.11 -25.93
C PRO A 633 9.23 26.15 -27.35
N GLY A 634 10.54 25.84 -27.51
CA GLY A 634 11.18 25.75 -28.82
C GLY A 634 10.95 24.41 -29.54
N LEU A 635 10.34 23.40 -28.87
CA LEU A 635 10.08 22.10 -29.47
C LEU A 635 8.69 22.00 -30.08
N GLY A 636 8.60 21.33 -31.23
CA GLY A 636 7.33 20.81 -31.75
C GLY A 636 6.91 19.57 -30.97
N TRP A 637 5.66 19.55 -30.48
CA TRP A 637 5.13 18.47 -29.63
C TRP A 637 4.13 17.57 -30.33
N GLU A 638 3.81 17.85 -31.62
CA GLU A 638 2.94 16.96 -32.39
C GLU A 638 3.57 15.56 -32.47
N ARG A 639 2.83 14.57 -32.05
CA ARG A 639 3.33 13.20 -32.00
C ARG A 639 3.03 12.46 -33.31
N PRO A 640 4.06 11.99 -34.02
CA PRO A 640 3.86 11.13 -35.17
C PRO A 640 3.18 9.81 -34.77
N GLU A 641 2.45 9.20 -35.70
CA GLU A 641 1.91 7.86 -35.48
C GLU A 641 3.03 6.84 -35.25
N ALA A 642 2.75 5.79 -34.46
CA ALA A 642 3.76 4.79 -34.09
C ALA A 642 4.42 4.13 -35.31
N ALA A 643 3.69 3.95 -36.41
CA ALA A 643 4.19 3.38 -37.66
C ALA A 643 5.35 4.19 -38.26
N VAL A 644 5.38 5.52 -38.06
CA VAL A 644 6.46 6.42 -38.56
C VAL A 644 7.80 6.04 -37.93
N PHE A 645 7.83 5.44 -36.75
CA PHE A 645 9.03 5.04 -36.04
C PHE A 645 9.49 3.61 -36.36
N LEU A 646 8.78 2.87 -37.20
CA LEU A 646 9.19 1.55 -37.69
C LEU A 646 10.08 1.67 -38.94
N GLU A 647 10.78 0.61 -39.32
CA GLU A 647 11.61 0.59 -40.54
C GLU A 647 10.81 0.90 -41.81
N GLU A 648 9.58 0.40 -41.88
CA GLU A 648 8.64 0.63 -42.98
C GLU A 648 8.20 2.11 -43.11
N GLY A 649 8.28 2.88 -42.01
CA GLY A 649 7.95 4.30 -41.92
C GLY A 649 9.10 5.27 -42.24
N ALA A 650 10.22 4.81 -42.77
CA ALA A 650 11.43 5.63 -42.97
C ALA A 650 11.19 6.85 -43.87
N THR A 651 10.33 6.74 -44.90
CA THR A 651 9.99 7.84 -45.82
C THR A 651 9.17 8.89 -45.08
N GLU A 652 8.18 8.48 -44.34
CA GLU A 652 7.33 9.36 -43.49
C GLU A 652 8.16 10.02 -42.38
N PHE A 653 9.08 9.30 -41.76
CA PHE A 653 10.00 9.84 -40.78
C PHE A 653 10.86 10.97 -41.35
N ALA A 654 11.42 10.75 -42.57
CA ALA A 654 12.21 11.79 -43.28
C ALA A 654 11.33 13.00 -43.71
N ALA A 655 10.07 12.78 -44.01
CA ALA A 655 9.12 13.87 -44.26
C ALA A 655 8.80 14.67 -42.99
N TRP A 656 8.63 14.00 -41.85
CA TRP A 656 8.44 14.65 -40.56
C TRP A 656 9.67 15.49 -40.16
N GLU A 657 10.87 14.96 -40.33
CA GLU A 657 12.12 15.65 -40.03
C GLU A 657 12.26 16.94 -40.84
N ARG A 658 11.92 16.91 -42.14
CA ARG A 658 11.95 18.11 -43.00
C ARG A 658 10.89 19.14 -42.61
N ARG A 659 9.66 18.69 -42.24
CA ARG A 659 8.53 19.57 -41.89
C ARG A 659 8.70 20.20 -40.52
N GLN A 660 9.21 19.43 -39.56
CA GLN A 660 9.36 19.82 -38.16
C GLN A 660 10.70 19.39 -37.62
N PRO A 661 11.81 20.05 -37.95
CA PRO A 661 13.15 19.68 -37.59
C PRO A 661 13.40 19.69 -36.04
N ASP A 662 12.68 20.55 -35.32
CA ASP A 662 12.74 20.67 -33.87
C ASP A 662 11.58 19.93 -33.17
N ASN A 663 11.01 18.89 -33.81
CA ASN A 663 10.00 18.07 -33.16
C ASN A 663 10.68 17.12 -32.14
N TYR A 664 10.14 17.10 -30.91
CA TYR A 664 10.69 16.28 -29.80
C TYR A 664 10.84 14.81 -30.17
N TRP A 665 9.79 14.20 -30.69
CA TRP A 665 9.73 12.77 -30.99
C TRP A 665 10.69 12.39 -32.13
N VAL A 666 10.81 13.26 -33.11
CA VAL A 666 11.72 13.06 -34.26
C VAL A 666 13.17 13.20 -33.85
N LEU A 667 13.52 14.29 -33.14
CA LEU A 667 14.87 14.49 -32.62
C LEU A 667 15.34 13.35 -31.73
N ARG A 668 14.49 12.93 -30.80
CA ARG A 668 14.76 11.82 -29.89
C ARG A 668 14.98 10.52 -30.66
N ALA A 669 14.03 10.13 -31.52
CA ALA A 669 14.12 8.89 -32.27
C ALA A 669 15.33 8.86 -33.21
N LYS A 670 15.64 9.98 -33.90
CA LYS A 670 16.80 10.09 -34.74
C LYS A 670 18.10 9.92 -33.94
N GLY A 671 18.21 10.66 -32.83
CA GLY A 671 19.38 10.58 -31.97
C GLY A 671 19.61 9.18 -31.41
N GLN A 672 18.56 8.51 -30.93
CA GLN A 672 18.62 7.14 -30.42
C GLN A 672 18.99 6.13 -31.51
N ARG A 673 18.43 6.21 -32.72
CA ARG A 673 18.75 5.32 -33.84
C ARG A 673 20.22 5.44 -34.27
N LEU A 674 20.68 6.68 -34.45
CA LEU A 674 22.08 6.93 -34.85
C LEU A 674 23.07 6.47 -33.75
N ALA A 675 22.76 6.68 -32.48
CA ALA A 675 23.55 6.19 -31.37
C ALA A 675 23.58 4.65 -31.32
N ALA A 676 22.46 4.00 -31.53
CA ALA A 676 22.34 2.54 -31.58
C ALA A 676 23.11 1.95 -32.78
N ALA A 677 23.12 2.65 -33.90
CA ALA A 677 23.92 2.31 -35.08
C ALA A 677 25.43 2.68 -34.94
N GLN A 678 25.81 3.26 -33.79
CA GLN A 678 27.19 3.76 -33.55
C GLN A 678 27.64 4.87 -34.53
N ASP A 679 26.70 5.51 -35.24
CA ASP A 679 26.97 6.74 -35.97
C ASP A 679 27.00 7.92 -34.98
N TRP A 680 28.13 8.01 -34.27
CA TRP A 680 28.28 9.00 -33.20
C TRP A 680 28.27 10.43 -33.72
N ALA A 681 28.90 10.67 -34.88
CA ALA A 681 28.92 12.00 -35.49
C ALA A 681 27.51 12.46 -35.91
N GLY A 682 26.76 11.55 -36.54
CA GLY A 682 25.36 11.82 -36.87
C GLY A 682 24.46 11.98 -35.66
N ALA A 683 24.69 11.19 -34.58
CA ALA A 683 23.87 11.21 -33.35
C ALA A 683 24.04 12.50 -32.55
N VAL A 684 25.23 13.12 -32.51
CA VAL A 684 25.48 14.35 -31.76
C VAL A 684 24.55 15.50 -32.20
N VAL A 685 24.26 15.62 -33.48
CA VAL A 685 23.46 16.75 -34.00
C VAL A 685 22.05 16.79 -33.41
N PRO A 686 21.20 15.77 -33.58
CA PRO A 686 19.86 15.77 -33.01
C PRO A 686 19.84 15.74 -31.47
N LEU A 687 20.78 15.02 -30.86
CA LEU A 687 20.84 14.93 -29.39
C LEU A 687 21.26 16.27 -28.76
N ARG A 688 22.25 16.96 -29.32
CA ARG A 688 22.66 18.30 -28.87
C ARG A 688 21.52 19.28 -29.03
N ARG A 689 20.85 19.27 -30.17
CA ARG A 689 19.69 20.13 -30.44
C ARG A 689 18.57 19.88 -29.43
N LEU A 690 18.31 18.62 -29.10
CA LEU A 690 17.30 18.26 -28.13
C LEU A 690 17.67 18.74 -26.71
N VAL A 691 18.95 18.60 -26.31
CA VAL A 691 19.45 19.08 -25.01
C VAL A 691 19.43 20.62 -24.93
N GLU A 692 19.69 21.32 -26.02
CA GLU A 692 19.63 22.78 -26.07
C GLU A 692 18.19 23.28 -25.91
N LEU A 693 17.23 22.67 -26.60
CA LEU A 693 15.83 23.08 -26.57
C LEU A 693 15.12 22.61 -25.28
N TYR A 694 15.53 21.47 -24.73
CA TYR A 694 14.98 20.92 -23.49
C TYR A 694 16.11 20.49 -22.56
N PRO A 695 16.75 21.41 -21.82
CA PRO A 695 17.91 21.11 -20.97
C PRO A 695 17.56 20.33 -19.69
N HIS A 696 16.32 20.39 -19.22
CA HIS A 696 15.91 19.81 -17.93
C HIS A 696 15.27 18.41 -18.07
N GLN A 697 15.75 17.60 -19.02
CA GLN A 697 15.31 16.22 -19.17
C GLN A 697 15.80 15.36 -18.02
N LYS A 698 14.92 14.50 -17.49
CA LYS A 698 15.21 13.54 -16.43
C LYS A 698 14.75 12.14 -16.84
N GLY A 699 15.42 11.10 -16.33
CA GLY A 699 15.08 9.69 -16.53
C GLY A 699 15.67 9.07 -17.79
N GLU A 700 15.25 7.85 -18.09
CA GLU A 700 15.83 7.00 -19.15
C GLU A 700 15.74 7.62 -20.55
N ASP A 701 14.76 8.45 -20.80
CA ASP A 701 14.51 9.10 -22.09
C ASP A 701 15.35 10.37 -22.30
N ALA A 702 16.15 10.78 -21.32
CA ALA A 702 16.95 11.99 -21.40
C ALA A 702 18.05 11.86 -22.45
N ALA A 703 18.13 12.86 -23.35
CA ALA A 703 19.12 12.88 -24.42
C ALA A 703 20.56 13.11 -23.94
N HIS A 704 20.73 13.51 -22.69
CA HIS A 704 22.04 13.78 -22.09
C HIS A 704 22.96 12.54 -22.10
N ARG A 705 22.42 11.37 -21.70
CA ARG A 705 23.19 10.12 -21.65
C ARG A 705 23.73 9.69 -23.01
N PRO A 706 22.92 9.53 -24.07
CA PRO A 706 23.44 9.17 -25.40
C PRO A 706 24.30 10.27 -26.01
N LEU A 707 24.08 11.55 -25.70
CA LEU A 707 24.93 12.65 -26.14
C LEU A 707 26.34 12.54 -25.53
N ALA A 708 26.44 12.32 -24.22
CA ALA A 708 27.71 12.16 -23.54
C ALA A 708 28.49 10.94 -24.09
N ALA A 709 27.80 9.81 -24.34
CA ALA A 709 28.39 8.62 -24.92
C ALA A 709 28.94 8.88 -26.36
N ALA A 710 28.16 9.59 -27.19
CA ALA A 710 28.58 9.94 -28.53
C ALA A 710 29.83 10.86 -28.53
N LEU A 711 29.84 11.90 -27.69
CA LEU A 711 30.95 12.82 -27.56
C LEU A 711 32.22 12.12 -27.03
N ARG A 712 32.10 11.19 -26.09
CA ARG A 712 33.18 10.34 -25.63
C ARG A 712 33.79 9.53 -26.78
N SER A 713 32.93 8.89 -27.58
CA SER A 713 33.35 8.04 -28.70
C SER A 713 34.04 8.83 -29.81
N LEU A 714 33.70 10.11 -29.95
CA LEU A 714 34.35 11.04 -30.90
C LEU A 714 35.65 11.68 -30.37
N GLY A 715 36.00 11.42 -29.09
CA GLY A 715 37.19 12.02 -28.49
C GLY A 715 37.04 13.52 -28.17
N ASP A 716 35.79 13.96 -27.84
CA ASP A 716 35.48 15.33 -27.38
C ASP A 716 35.28 15.33 -25.86
N PRO A 717 36.31 15.38 -25.01
CA PRO A 717 36.18 15.33 -23.56
C PRO A 717 35.54 16.59 -22.99
N ALA A 718 35.67 17.73 -23.67
CA ALA A 718 35.06 18.98 -23.21
C ALA A 718 33.54 18.94 -23.41
N GLY A 719 33.10 18.50 -24.59
CA GLY A 719 31.68 18.29 -24.87
C GLY A 719 31.06 17.20 -24.02
N GLU A 720 31.79 16.09 -23.83
CA GLU A 720 31.36 15.01 -22.92
C GLU A 720 31.11 15.56 -21.52
N ARG A 721 32.05 16.29 -20.93
CA ARG A 721 31.92 16.87 -19.57
C ARG A 721 30.74 17.80 -19.45
N GLU A 722 30.51 18.65 -20.43
CA GLU A 722 29.38 19.58 -20.42
C GLU A 722 28.01 18.84 -20.45
N ALA A 723 27.90 17.81 -21.31
CA ALA A 723 26.69 16.98 -21.37
C ALA A 723 26.46 16.22 -20.04
N LEU A 724 27.52 15.66 -19.45
CA LEU A 724 27.44 14.99 -18.15
C LEU A 724 27.09 15.93 -17.01
N ARG A 725 27.63 17.16 -16.98
CA ARG A 725 27.28 18.16 -15.95
C ARG A 725 25.82 18.56 -16.02
N ARG A 726 25.27 18.75 -17.22
CA ARG A 726 23.83 19.03 -17.41
C ARG A 726 22.98 17.89 -16.94
N TRP A 727 23.36 16.66 -17.28
CA TRP A 727 22.67 15.46 -16.78
C TRP A 727 22.70 15.39 -15.26
N ALA A 728 23.88 15.48 -14.66
CA ALA A 728 24.09 15.46 -13.22
C ALA A 728 23.36 16.58 -12.45
N ALA A 729 23.08 17.71 -13.09
CA ALA A 729 22.35 18.82 -12.48
C ALA A 729 20.83 18.66 -12.52
N THR A 730 20.31 17.82 -13.42
CA THR A 730 18.86 17.68 -13.65
C THR A 730 18.30 16.36 -13.14
N ASP A 731 19.15 15.34 -12.98
CA ASP A 731 18.78 13.99 -12.59
C ASP A 731 19.60 13.58 -11.36
N ASP A 732 18.93 13.44 -10.24
CA ASP A 732 19.52 13.08 -8.96
C ASP A 732 19.88 11.59 -8.82
N GLU A 733 19.63 10.80 -9.86
CA GLU A 733 19.97 9.38 -9.96
C GLU A 733 20.98 9.10 -11.10
N ALA A 734 21.60 10.14 -11.66
CA ALA A 734 22.54 10.05 -12.77
C ALA A 734 23.92 9.47 -12.35
N VAL A 735 23.95 8.27 -11.76
CA VAL A 735 25.15 7.64 -11.18
C VAL A 735 26.27 7.52 -12.21
N GLU A 736 25.96 7.16 -13.47
CA GLU A 736 26.94 7.07 -14.55
C GLU A 736 27.61 8.43 -14.84
N ALA A 737 26.81 9.51 -14.80
CA ALA A 737 27.34 10.85 -14.99
C ALA A 737 28.26 11.25 -13.83
N TYR A 738 27.85 10.97 -12.58
CA TYR A 738 28.67 11.26 -11.41
C TYR A 738 30.00 10.53 -11.42
N GLN A 739 29.99 9.23 -11.75
CA GLN A 739 31.21 8.43 -11.84
C GLN A 739 32.14 8.97 -12.91
N ARG A 740 31.62 9.26 -14.10
CA ARG A 740 32.44 9.75 -15.20
C ARG A 740 32.99 11.16 -14.96
N LEU A 741 32.17 12.04 -14.33
CA LEU A 741 32.62 13.37 -13.92
C LEU A 741 33.74 13.30 -12.88
N MET A 742 33.66 12.37 -11.90
CA MET A 742 34.74 12.15 -10.95
C MET A 742 36.05 11.73 -11.63
N GLU A 743 36.00 10.84 -12.65
CA GLU A 743 37.18 10.41 -13.41
C GLU A 743 37.83 11.58 -14.17
N LEU A 744 37.02 12.33 -14.92
CA LEU A 744 37.47 13.48 -15.70
C LEU A 744 38.04 14.59 -14.81
N ALA A 745 37.33 14.91 -13.72
CA ALA A 745 37.74 15.92 -12.78
C ALA A 745 39.01 15.53 -12.00
N ALA A 746 39.17 14.27 -11.63
CA ALA A 746 40.36 13.78 -10.97
C ALA A 746 41.58 13.82 -11.88
N ALA A 747 41.44 13.54 -13.19
CA ALA A 747 42.54 13.64 -14.17
C ALA A 747 43.04 15.09 -14.30
N ASP A 748 42.16 16.07 -14.18
CA ASP A 748 42.48 17.50 -14.27
C ASP A 748 42.83 18.14 -12.91
N GLY A 749 42.75 17.38 -11.80
CA GLY A 749 42.95 17.92 -10.45
C GLY A 749 41.84 18.84 -9.96
N ALA A 750 40.66 18.79 -10.57
CA ALA A 750 39.48 19.56 -10.20
C ALA A 750 38.77 18.94 -8.99
N TRP A 751 39.41 18.91 -7.83
CA TRP A 751 39.00 18.21 -6.63
C TRP A 751 37.62 18.65 -6.06
N PRO A 752 37.21 19.92 -6.15
CA PRO A 752 35.86 20.33 -5.73
C PRO A 752 34.77 19.60 -6.54
N GLU A 753 34.95 19.41 -7.87
CA GLU A 753 34.01 18.69 -8.72
C GLU A 753 33.99 17.16 -8.41
N VAL A 754 35.19 16.61 -8.07
CA VAL A 754 35.29 15.20 -7.61
C VAL A 754 34.44 15.03 -6.33
N ARG A 755 34.64 15.91 -5.34
CA ARG A 755 33.90 15.88 -4.07
C ARG A 755 32.38 15.96 -4.30
N GLU A 756 31.94 16.92 -5.09
CA GLU A 756 30.52 17.15 -5.37
C GLU A 756 29.85 15.90 -5.99
N ASN A 757 30.48 15.31 -7.02
CA ASN A 757 29.91 14.14 -7.68
C ASN A 757 30.04 12.86 -6.83
N ALA A 758 31.04 12.76 -5.96
CA ALA A 758 31.11 11.68 -4.98
C ALA A 758 29.96 11.76 -3.98
N GLU A 759 29.66 12.94 -3.45
CA GLU A 759 28.55 13.16 -2.55
C GLU A 759 27.19 12.87 -3.21
N ARG A 760 26.97 13.29 -4.46
CA ARG A 760 25.79 12.94 -5.26
C ARG A 760 25.66 11.42 -5.48
N SER A 761 26.75 10.74 -5.79
CA SER A 761 26.75 9.28 -5.94
C SER A 761 26.38 8.57 -4.63
N LEU A 762 26.87 9.07 -3.48
CA LEU A 762 26.56 8.53 -2.15
C LEU A 762 25.13 8.82 -1.70
N ALA A 763 24.48 9.85 -2.24
CA ALA A 763 23.06 10.10 -2.03
C ALA A 763 22.16 9.06 -2.73
N VAL A 764 22.67 8.37 -3.76
CA VAL A 764 21.98 7.26 -4.43
C VAL A 764 22.36 5.92 -3.78
N ASN A 765 23.65 5.64 -3.68
CA ASN A 765 24.15 4.40 -3.07
C ASN A 765 25.35 4.65 -2.17
N PRO A 766 25.18 4.74 -0.86
CA PRO A 766 26.26 4.91 0.10
C PRO A 766 27.02 3.62 0.41
N LEU A 767 26.60 2.46 -0.13
CA LEU A 767 27.20 1.17 0.17
C LEU A 767 28.25 0.74 -0.87
N VAL A 768 28.63 1.63 -1.77
CA VAL A 768 29.65 1.37 -2.79
C VAL A 768 30.98 2.06 -2.44
N PRO A 769 32.13 1.39 -2.59
CA PRO A 769 33.43 1.91 -2.13
C PRO A 769 34.01 3.03 -3.00
N GLY A 770 33.70 3.06 -4.32
CA GLY A 770 34.27 3.99 -5.28
C GLY A 770 34.19 5.46 -4.89
N PRO A 771 32.95 5.99 -4.62
CA PRO A 771 32.79 7.38 -4.24
C PRO A 771 33.50 7.78 -2.96
N TYR A 772 33.58 6.92 -1.93
CA TYR A 772 34.34 7.22 -0.71
C TYR A 772 35.84 7.36 -0.98
N ARG A 773 36.39 6.51 -1.86
CA ARG A 773 37.81 6.61 -2.26
C ARG A 773 38.09 7.96 -2.96
N GLN A 774 37.18 8.37 -3.85
CA GLN A 774 37.33 9.65 -4.54
C GLN A 774 37.12 10.84 -3.59
N LEU A 775 36.13 10.75 -2.69
CA LEU A 775 35.88 11.76 -1.67
C LEU A 775 37.11 11.95 -0.75
N ALA A 776 37.71 10.86 -0.28
CA ALA A 776 38.89 10.89 0.57
C ALA A 776 40.09 11.53 -0.13
N ARG A 777 40.33 11.17 -1.40
CA ARG A 777 41.39 11.75 -2.23
C ARG A 777 41.19 13.25 -2.46
N ALA A 778 39.96 13.63 -2.81
CA ALA A 778 39.59 15.03 -3.03
C ALA A 778 39.76 15.85 -1.76
N ALA A 779 39.27 15.38 -0.61
CA ALA A 779 39.40 16.03 0.66
C ALA A 779 40.89 16.22 1.05
N ALA A 780 41.69 15.16 0.91
CA ALA A 780 43.15 15.24 1.18
C ALA A 780 43.88 16.22 0.26
N ALA A 781 43.51 16.29 -1.03
CA ALA A 781 44.10 17.21 -1.98
C ALA A 781 43.71 18.69 -1.74
N MET A 782 42.51 18.92 -1.19
CA MET A 782 42.05 20.24 -0.79
C MET A 782 42.54 20.68 0.61
N GLY A 783 43.28 19.83 1.33
CA GLY A 783 43.77 20.09 2.67
C GLY A 783 42.72 19.88 3.77
N ASP A 784 41.54 19.31 3.44
CA ASP A 784 40.55 18.93 4.42
C ASP A 784 40.84 17.54 4.99
N ASP A 785 41.93 17.48 5.79
CA ASP A 785 42.40 16.22 6.36
C ASP A 785 41.35 15.57 7.29
N SER A 786 40.44 16.34 7.86
CA SER A 786 39.37 15.79 8.69
C SER A 786 38.34 15.00 7.88
N ALA A 787 37.86 15.59 6.79
CA ALA A 787 36.96 14.89 5.87
C ALA A 787 37.64 13.69 5.19
N ALA A 788 38.92 13.80 4.87
CA ALA A 788 39.69 12.70 4.29
C ALA A 788 39.77 11.49 5.23
N VAL A 789 40.07 11.71 6.53
CA VAL A 789 40.09 10.62 7.54
C VAL A 789 38.72 9.98 7.68
N VAL A 790 37.65 10.78 7.74
CA VAL A 790 36.29 10.25 7.83
C VAL A 790 35.97 9.37 6.61
N ALA A 791 36.20 9.85 5.39
CA ALA A 791 35.90 9.11 4.18
C ALA A 791 36.74 7.79 4.05
N TRP A 792 38.04 7.81 4.39
CA TRP A 792 38.85 6.62 4.46
C TRP A 792 38.41 5.61 5.50
N ARG A 793 38.02 6.07 6.71
CA ARG A 793 37.51 5.19 7.76
C ARG A 793 36.17 4.58 7.40
N THR A 794 35.31 5.35 6.75
CA THR A 794 34.04 4.83 6.24
C THR A 794 34.29 3.75 5.19
N LEU A 795 35.25 3.96 4.30
CA LEU A 795 35.63 2.96 3.30
C LEU A 795 36.09 1.63 3.93
N LEU A 796 36.75 1.67 5.09
CA LEU A 796 37.12 0.47 5.85
C LEU A 796 35.95 -0.31 6.47
N GLN A 797 34.77 0.31 6.56
CA GLN A 797 33.54 -0.38 7.01
C GLN A 797 32.88 -1.19 5.87
N LEU A 798 33.27 -0.92 4.62
CA LEU A 798 32.84 -1.67 3.46
C LEU A 798 33.77 -2.88 3.22
N ASP A 799 33.24 -3.87 2.50
CA ASP A 799 34.05 -5.01 2.06
C ASP A 799 34.94 -4.61 0.91
N VAL A 800 36.19 -4.28 1.24
CA VAL A 800 37.21 -3.82 0.29
C VAL A 800 38.48 -4.66 0.43
N PRO A 801 39.08 -5.10 -0.69
CA PRO A 801 40.26 -5.93 -0.64
C PRO A 801 41.56 -5.15 -0.28
N GLU A 802 41.58 -3.81 -0.53
CA GLU A 802 42.80 -2.99 -0.37
C GLU A 802 42.89 -2.37 1.05
N ARG A 803 42.58 -3.13 2.09
CA ARG A 803 42.53 -2.61 3.48
C ARG A 803 43.89 -2.06 3.94
N ALA A 804 45.00 -2.70 3.54
CA ALA A 804 46.35 -2.26 3.90
C ALA A 804 46.66 -0.87 3.35
N GLU A 805 46.34 -0.62 2.08
CA GLU A 805 46.54 0.67 1.42
C GLU A 805 45.66 1.75 2.07
N ILE A 806 44.44 1.42 2.39
CA ILE A 806 43.50 2.36 3.02
C ILE A 806 44.01 2.73 4.41
N HIS A 807 44.44 1.78 5.22
CA HIS A 807 45.06 2.05 6.50
C HIS A 807 46.32 2.93 6.38
N HIS A 808 47.14 2.71 5.37
CA HIS A 808 48.29 3.55 5.09
C HIS A 808 47.87 5.00 4.75
N GLU A 809 46.87 5.18 3.91
CA GLU A 809 46.35 6.52 3.56
C GLU A 809 45.76 7.25 4.77
N VAL A 810 44.98 6.54 5.63
CA VAL A 810 44.52 7.11 6.91
C VAL A 810 45.70 7.58 7.75
N ALA A 811 46.74 6.74 7.88
CA ALA A 811 47.90 7.08 8.68
C ALA A 811 48.67 8.30 8.13
N ARG A 812 48.80 8.44 6.82
CA ARG A 812 49.40 9.62 6.16
C ARG A 812 48.64 10.91 6.51
N VAL A 813 47.34 10.86 6.40
CA VAL A 813 46.49 12.04 6.70
C VAL A 813 46.54 12.39 8.19
N LEU A 814 46.49 11.41 9.10
CA LEU A 814 46.61 11.60 10.53
C LEU A 814 47.94 12.18 10.94
N LEU A 815 49.02 11.76 10.27
CA LEU A 815 50.36 12.31 10.50
C LEU A 815 50.45 13.80 10.13
N ARG A 816 49.83 14.20 8.99
CA ARG A 816 49.74 15.63 8.62
C ARG A 816 48.99 16.45 9.64
N ARG A 817 47.98 15.89 10.27
CA ARG A 817 47.24 16.50 11.35
C ARG A 817 48.00 16.57 12.68
N GLY A 818 49.13 15.90 12.78
CA GLY A 818 49.91 15.79 14.00
C GLY A 818 49.42 14.68 14.96
N ASP A 819 48.46 13.89 14.58
CA ASP A 819 47.92 12.77 15.38
C ASP A 819 48.79 11.52 15.19
N ARG A 820 50.02 11.57 15.76
CA ARG A 820 51.02 10.52 15.62
C ARG A 820 50.61 9.17 16.23
N ALA A 821 49.81 9.20 17.30
CA ALA A 821 49.43 7.99 17.98
C ALA A 821 48.47 7.15 17.11
N ASP A 822 47.44 7.80 16.59
CA ASP A 822 46.43 7.12 15.77
C ASP A 822 47.02 6.78 14.37
N ALA A 823 47.89 7.67 13.82
CA ALA A 823 48.66 7.35 12.61
C ALA A 823 49.48 6.06 12.78
N ARG A 824 50.19 5.90 13.92
CA ARG A 824 50.95 4.70 14.20
C ARG A 824 50.07 3.44 14.30
N ARG A 825 48.91 3.57 14.94
CA ARG A 825 47.92 2.49 15.04
C ARG A 825 47.52 2.02 13.62
N HIS A 826 47.16 2.94 12.73
CA HIS A 826 46.79 2.61 11.35
C HIS A 826 47.97 2.04 10.54
N VAL A 827 49.21 2.48 10.76
CA VAL A 827 50.38 1.85 10.12
C VAL A 827 50.53 0.39 10.55
N LEU A 828 50.35 0.10 11.81
CA LEU A 828 50.43 -1.27 12.33
C LEU A 828 49.31 -2.14 11.74
N LEU A 829 48.09 -1.66 11.67
CA LEU A 829 46.97 -2.35 11.01
C LEU A 829 47.27 -2.63 9.53
N ALA A 830 47.88 -1.67 8.81
CA ALA A 830 48.31 -1.92 7.42
C ALA A 830 49.36 -3.03 7.32
N LEU A 831 50.26 -3.15 8.27
CA LEU A 831 51.30 -4.19 8.32
C LEU A 831 50.74 -5.52 8.82
N GLU A 832 49.68 -5.56 9.62
CA GLU A 832 48.95 -6.79 9.95
C GLU A 832 48.32 -7.39 8.71
N GLU A 833 47.64 -6.58 7.88
CA GLU A 833 47.07 -7.01 6.61
C GLU A 833 48.14 -7.43 5.60
N THR A 834 49.22 -6.63 5.49
CA THR A 834 50.27 -6.84 4.51
C THR A 834 51.65 -6.60 5.16
N PRO A 835 52.32 -7.63 5.75
CA PRO A 835 53.55 -7.47 6.55
C PRO A 835 54.73 -6.87 5.78
N ARG A 836 54.78 -6.98 4.45
CA ARG A 836 55.87 -6.47 3.60
C ARG A 836 55.50 -5.16 2.88
N PHE A 837 54.48 -4.45 3.32
CA PHE A 837 54.06 -3.20 2.71
C PHE A 837 55.10 -2.09 2.93
N ARG A 838 55.92 -1.85 1.92
CA ARG A 838 57.11 -0.96 2.01
C ARG A 838 56.72 0.47 2.41
N ALA A 839 55.64 1.01 1.87
CA ALA A 839 55.19 2.36 2.18
C ALA A 839 54.83 2.50 3.67
N ALA A 840 54.12 1.53 4.23
CA ALA A 840 53.77 1.49 5.65
C ALA A 840 55.00 1.35 6.56
N LEU A 841 55.97 0.52 6.17
CA LEU A 841 57.28 0.39 6.87
C LEU A 841 58.04 1.72 6.85
N SER A 842 58.05 2.46 5.74
CA SER A 842 58.68 3.78 5.66
C SER A 842 57.98 4.79 6.58
N LEU A 843 56.63 4.82 6.59
CA LEU A 843 55.87 5.72 7.44
C LEU A 843 56.05 5.37 8.93
N LEU A 844 56.20 4.09 9.27
CA LEU A 844 56.49 3.65 10.64
C LEU A 844 57.83 4.18 11.14
N ARG A 845 58.88 4.21 10.28
CA ARG A 845 60.18 4.80 10.60
C ARG A 845 60.08 6.32 10.80
N GLU A 846 59.35 7.03 9.99
CA GLU A 846 59.07 8.46 10.12
C GLU A 846 58.37 8.82 11.45
N LEU A 847 57.43 7.97 11.85
CA LEU A 847 56.75 8.09 13.12
C LEU A 847 57.67 7.88 14.35
N GLY A 848 58.86 7.27 14.16
CA GLY A 848 59.82 7.00 15.24
C GLY A 848 59.33 5.97 16.28
N PRO A 849 60.09 5.76 17.36
CA PRO A 849 59.64 4.86 18.43
C PRO A 849 58.39 5.41 19.13
N ALA A 850 57.60 4.52 19.72
CA ALA A 850 56.45 4.93 20.52
C ALA A 850 56.92 5.82 21.70
N PRO A 851 56.23 6.93 22.07
CA PRO A 851 56.54 7.67 23.24
C PRO A 851 56.56 6.76 24.46
N ALA A 852 57.65 6.76 25.19
CA ALA A 852 57.79 5.99 26.43
C ALA A 852 56.84 6.56 27.49
N GLY A 853 55.72 5.90 27.67
CA GLY A 853 54.71 6.28 28.67
C GLY A 853 53.27 6.13 28.17
N GLY A 854 52.61 5.05 28.58
CA GLY A 854 51.18 4.91 28.44
C GLY A 854 50.66 3.58 27.85
N LEU A 855 51.02 2.46 28.48
CA LEU A 855 50.10 1.33 28.58
C LEU A 855 49.24 1.59 29.80
N ALA A 856 48.11 2.23 29.63
CA ALA A 856 46.99 2.09 30.55
C ALA A 856 46.13 0.94 29.99
N PRO A 857 45.62 0.06 30.85
CA PRO A 857 44.94 -1.16 30.50
C PRO A 857 43.60 -0.97 29.76
#